data_89003e0f525ecbb3661a1104fe4904c8
#
_entry.id   89003e0f525ecbb3661a1104fe4904c8
#
_cell.length_a   1.000
_cell.length_b   1.000
_cell.length_c   1.000
_cell.angle_alpha   90.00
_cell.angle_beta   90.00
_cell.angle_gamma   90.00
#
_symmetry.space_group_name_H-M   'P 1'
#
loop_
_entity.id
_entity.type
_entity.pdbx_description
1 polymer ?
#
loop_
_entity_poly.entity_id
_entity_poly.type
_entity_poly.pdbx_seq_one_letter_code
_entity_poly.pdbx_strand_id
1 'polypeptide(L)'
;MRKQIELDNAIAAELAGSEDAVLRTLQGHLDCDVFLRGNVLTLDGDAEAVEAAATVIGELSALIDQGHEIAEGTIEVVTRALDHHESPARILEDVVWRHATTKVAPKTLNQKRYVDSIRQNTITFGIGPAGTGKTFLAVALAAAALSRREVNRIILTRPAVEAGERLGFLPGDLMAKVDPYLRPMFDALHDMLEADRVSQHLERGVIEVAPLAFMRGRAQPLFSQVLTPSGFWPIGSLRIGDLVVGSDGLPTPVIGVYPQGRKEVVRVHTQDGASTVCCLEHLWHVSTPCDRRRGKPGRVVETRQMVGRLRAAHQHRFELPLMSAPVEFEPRAVPIDPYALGLLLGDGCLVATTTPTFSTADPELALALDDALPGIELRPKAGVDYTLRHMHGHRGGVITANPVTAALRELGLAGTRSDTKFIPEGYLHNDSTVRVAVLQGLLDSDGGPVAQRDRTCRIQYTTCSERLRDDIIYLIRSLGGIAYSRCRVAAGRAPGLARGRLVAHRHDAFILDVRLPSGLAPFRLQRKRDRYELDGGGRPMRFVHEIEPAGEAETVCIQVAAADSLYVTDDFLVTHNTLNDSFIILDEAQNTTPEQMKMFLTRLGFNSRMVVTGDITQIDLPRENDSGLVVVSDILDRVEGIEFVRFGEEDVVRHKLVQRIVAAYNEQGQQMTSELRPRKRA
;
A
#
# COMPACT_ATOMS: atom_id res chain seq x y z
N MET A 1 18.23 26.08 -57.11
CA MET A 1 18.10 24.70 -57.70
C MET A 1 16.61 24.45 -57.91
N ARG A 2 16.24 23.81 -59.04
CA ARG A 2 14.82 23.44 -59.24
C ARG A 2 14.72 21.92 -59.35
N LYS A 3 13.87 21.29 -58.51
CA LYS A 3 13.67 19.84 -58.44
C LYS A 3 12.19 19.54 -58.63
N GLN A 4 11.87 18.57 -59.47
CA GLN A 4 10.50 18.09 -59.67
C GLN A 4 10.33 16.70 -59.10
N ILE A 5 9.27 16.47 -58.39
CA ILE A 5 8.92 15.19 -57.75
C ILE A 5 7.54 14.81 -58.30
N GLU A 6 7.46 13.65 -58.96
CA GLU A 6 6.20 13.08 -59.39
C GLU A 6 5.60 12.25 -58.25
N LEU A 7 4.38 12.58 -57.86
CA LEU A 7 3.68 11.97 -56.74
C LEU A 7 2.55 11.09 -57.24
N ASP A 8 2.11 10.14 -56.47
CA ASP A 8 0.84 9.46 -56.71
C ASP A 8 -0.33 10.48 -56.57
N ASN A 9 -1.39 10.29 -57.36
CA ASN A 9 -2.55 11.20 -57.33
C ASN A 9 -3.22 11.30 -55.96
N ALA A 10 -3.24 10.22 -55.20
CA ALA A 10 -3.77 10.20 -53.85
C ALA A 10 -2.90 11.05 -52.89
N ILE A 11 -1.57 10.90 -53.00
CA ILE A 11 -0.58 11.67 -52.21
C ILE A 11 -0.66 13.14 -52.59
N ALA A 12 -0.75 13.47 -53.89
CA ALA A 12 -0.86 14.85 -54.33
C ALA A 12 -2.14 15.53 -53.79
N ALA A 13 -3.27 14.81 -53.76
CA ALA A 13 -4.53 15.31 -53.22
C ALA A 13 -4.45 15.57 -51.70
N GLU A 14 -3.82 14.69 -50.92
CA GLU A 14 -3.61 14.85 -49.49
C GLU A 14 -2.64 16.01 -49.17
N LEU A 15 -1.54 16.13 -49.91
CA LEU A 15 -0.58 17.24 -49.77
C LEU A 15 -1.13 18.59 -50.22
N ALA A 16 -2.10 18.64 -51.11
CA ALA A 16 -2.85 19.87 -51.38
C ALA A 16 -3.75 20.22 -50.21
N GLY A 17 -4.46 19.23 -49.67
CA GLY A 17 -5.46 19.46 -48.62
C GLY A 17 -6.69 20.23 -49.10
N SER A 18 -7.65 20.52 -48.22
CA SER A 18 -8.79 21.35 -48.54
C SER A 18 -8.35 22.77 -48.82
N GLU A 19 -8.66 23.30 -50.02
CA GLU A 19 -8.31 24.69 -50.44
C GLU A 19 -6.80 24.98 -50.36
N ASP A 20 -5.94 24.03 -50.69
CA ASP A 20 -4.47 24.10 -50.63
C ASP A 20 -3.92 24.43 -49.22
N ALA A 21 -4.64 24.09 -48.17
CA ALA A 21 -4.25 24.42 -46.78
C ALA A 21 -2.94 23.74 -46.37
N VAL A 22 -2.77 22.46 -46.71
CA VAL A 22 -1.55 21.71 -46.40
C VAL A 22 -0.37 22.27 -47.20
N LEU A 23 -0.56 22.56 -48.45
CA LEU A 23 0.48 23.12 -49.32
C LEU A 23 0.95 24.50 -48.85
N ARG A 24 0.02 25.38 -48.38
CA ARG A 24 0.37 26.68 -47.78
C ARG A 24 1.16 26.53 -46.49
N THR A 25 0.82 25.57 -45.71
CA THR A 25 1.57 25.26 -44.49
C THR A 25 2.97 24.75 -44.79
N LEU A 26 3.13 23.87 -45.78
CA LEU A 26 4.42 23.44 -46.30
C LEU A 26 5.29 24.62 -46.76
N GLN A 27 4.73 25.53 -47.52
CA GLN A 27 5.43 26.77 -47.98
C GLN A 27 5.89 27.65 -46.81
N GLY A 28 5.18 27.60 -45.68
CA GLY A 28 5.54 28.37 -44.45
C GLY A 28 6.64 27.74 -43.63
N HIS A 29 6.92 26.45 -43.81
CA HIS A 29 7.91 25.67 -43.04
C HIS A 29 9.15 25.28 -43.84
N LEU A 30 9.14 25.40 -45.13
CA LEU A 30 10.27 25.09 -46.02
C LEU A 30 10.92 26.37 -46.52
N ASP A 31 12.23 26.42 -46.52
CA ASP A 31 13.03 27.57 -47.01
C ASP A 31 13.16 27.60 -48.54
N CYS A 32 12.15 27.08 -49.24
CA CYS A 32 12.09 27.09 -50.70
C CYS A 32 10.66 27.24 -51.18
N ASP A 33 10.48 27.72 -52.42
CA ASP A 33 9.19 27.79 -53.06
C ASP A 33 8.64 26.42 -53.45
N VAL A 34 7.39 26.13 -53.12
CA VAL A 34 6.73 24.84 -53.36
C VAL A 34 5.51 25.06 -54.25
N PHE A 35 5.47 24.41 -55.43
CA PHE A 35 4.36 24.52 -56.37
C PHE A 35 3.85 23.12 -56.71
N LEU A 36 2.57 22.88 -56.58
CA LEU A 36 1.91 21.65 -56.98
C LEU A 36 1.02 21.89 -58.21
N ARG A 37 1.27 21.13 -59.33
CA ARG A 37 0.40 21.15 -60.49
C ARG A 37 0.05 19.71 -60.91
N GLY A 38 -1.19 19.34 -60.72
CA GLY A 38 -1.62 17.95 -60.87
C GLY A 38 -0.91 17.05 -59.85
N ASN A 39 -0.15 16.09 -60.34
CA ASN A 39 0.67 15.19 -59.51
C ASN A 39 2.17 15.54 -59.50
N VAL A 40 2.56 16.69 -60.06
CA VAL A 40 3.97 17.14 -60.10
C VAL A 40 4.18 18.26 -59.08
N LEU A 41 4.99 17.97 -58.07
CA LEU A 41 5.44 18.93 -57.09
C LEU A 41 6.80 19.50 -57.52
N THR A 42 6.89 20.82 -57.56
CA THR A 42 8.12 21.53 -57.95
C THR A 42 8.64 22.30 -56.75
N LEU A 43 9.91 22.07 -56.39
CA LEU A 43 10.67 22.78 -55.36
C LEU A 43 11.65 23.72 -56.08
N ASP A 44 11.72 25.01 -55.69
CA ASP A 44 12.61 26.00 -56.26
C ASP A 44 13.25 26.86 -55.18
N GLY A 45 14.59 26.90 -55.12
CA GLY A 45 15.36 27.61 -54.08
C GLY A 45 16.82 27.23 -54.07
N ASP A 46 17.50 27.48 -52.94
CA ASP A 46 18.86 27.07 -52.72
C ASP A 46 19.01 25.53 -52.75
N ALA A 47 20.17 25.04 -53.15
CA ALA A 47 20.37 23.59 -53.33
C ALA A 47 20.16 22.80 -52.04
N GLU A 48 20.62 23.31 -50.90
CA GLU A 48 20.49 22.69 -49.60
C GLU A 48 19.04 22.71 -49.14
N ALA A 49 18.33 23.83 -49.27
CA ALA A 49 16.93 23.98 -48.94
C ALA A 49 16.00 23.07 -49.79
N VAL A 50 16.30 22.94 -51.10
CA VAL A 50 15.54 22.06 -52.02
C VAL A 50 15.73 20.55 -51.66
N GLU A 51 16.94 20.12 -51.28
CA GLU A 51 17.17 18.75 -50.86
C GLU A 51 16.54 18.45 -49.50
N ALA A 52 16.61 19.37 -48.54
CA ALA A 52 15.89 19.23 -47.26
C ALA A 52 14.36 19.15 -47.49
N ALA A 53 13.80 20.03 -48.30
CA ALA A 53 12.40 20.03 -48.66
C ALA A 53 11.98 18.73 -49.35
N ALA A 54 12.81 18.20 -50.25
CA ALA A 54 12.56 16.94 -50.92
C ALA A 54 12.52 15.75 -49.94
N THR A 55 13.35 15.78 -48.92
CA THR A 55 13.34 14.78 -47.83
C THR A 55 12.04 14.84 -47.05
N VAL A 56 11.59 16.06 -46.65
CA VAL A 56 10.32 16.27 -45.97
C VAL A 56 9.13 15.75 -46.77
N ILE A 57 9.10 16.05 -48.09
CA ILE A 57 8.04 15.57 -48.97
C ILE A 57 8.08 14.03 -49.12
N GLY A 58 9.28 13.42 -49.17
CA GLY A 58 9.44 11.97 -49.18
C GLY A 58 8.86 11.29 -47.94
N GLU A 59 9.15 11.82 -46.75
CA GLU A 59 8.63 11.30 -45.49
C GLU A 59 7.11 11.49 -45.36
N LEU A 60 6.59 12.65 -45.76
CA LEU A 60 5.14 12.91 -45.79
C LEU A 60 4.43 11.96 -46.74
N SER A 61 5.01 11.71 -47.92
CA SER A 61 4.49 10.74 -48.90
C SER A 61 4.43 9.33 -48.31
N ALA A 62 5.50 8.89 -47.61
CA ALA A 62 5.53 7.58 -46.95
C ALA A 62 4.48 7.45 -45.85
N LEU A 63 4.20 8.53 -45.09
CA LEU A 63 3.16 8.57 -44.09
C LEU A 63 1.75 8.46 -44.69
N ILE A 64 1.50 9.14 -45.83
CA ILE A 64 0.23 9.05 -46.55
C ILE A 64 0.01 7.61 -47.07
N ASP A 65 1.03 6.97 -47.61
CA ASP A 65 0.97 5.59 -48.07
C ASP A 65 0.65 4.60 -46.93
N GLN A 66 1.04 4.91 -45.71
CA GLN A 66 0.70 4.15 -44.50
C GLN A 66 -0.70 4.50 -43.95
N GLY A 67 -1.45 5.42 -44.59
CA GLY A 67 -2.80 5.79 -44.22
C GLY A 67 -2.90 6.85 -43.12
N HIS A 68 -1.85 7.66 -42.93
CA HIS A 68 -1.89 8.80 -42.04
C HIS A 68 -2.48 10.02 -42.72
N GLU A 69 -3.45 10.69 -42.10
CA GLU A 69 -3.94 11.99 -42.54
C GLU A 69 -2.90 13.09 -42.23
N ILE A 70 -2.62 13.91 -43.23
CA ILE A 70 -1.67 15.04 -43.08
C ILE A 70 -2.42 16.28 -42.58
N ALA A 71 -2.23 16.57 -41.33
CA ALA A 71 -2.64 17.84 -40.68
C ALA A 71 -1.43 18.79 -40.59
N GLU A 72 -1.69 20.08 -40.30
CA GLU A 72 -0.64 21.08 -40.13
C GLU A 72 0.40 20.66 -39.09
N GLY A 73 -0.02 20.07 -37.94
CA GLY A 73 0.88 19.52 -36.94
C GLY A 73 1.75 18.35 -37.40
N THR A 74 1.32 17.59 -38.41
CA THR A 74 2.12 16.49 -39.01
C THR A 74 3.32 17.06 -39.79
N ILE A 75 3.14 18.16 -40.50
CA ILE A 75 4.22 18.83 -41.23
C ILE A 75 5.30 19.30 -40.29
N GLU A 76 4.89 19.98 -39.20
CA GLU A 76 5.81 20.47 -38.18
C GLU A 76 6.60 19.34 -37.53
N VAL A 77 5.94 18.21 -37.19
CA VAL A 77 6.60 17.01 -36.64
C VAL A 77 7.63 16.47 -37.62
N VAL A 78 7.28 16.35 -38.90
CA VAL A 78 8.19 15.82 -39.94
C VAL A 78 9.39 16.72 -40.12
N THR A 79 9.20 18.02 -40.26
CA THR A 79 10.28 19.00 -40.43
C THR A 79 11.24 18.99 -39.23
N ARG A 80 10.72 19.08 -38.01
CA ARG A 80 11.54 19.06 -36.79
C ARG A 80 12.23 17.71 -36.52
N ALA A 81 11.56 16.60 -36.83
CA ALA A 81 12.16 15.28 -36.67
C ALA A 81 13.39 15.13 -37.57
N LEU A 82 13.29 15.63 -38.81
CA LEU A 82 14.40 15.62 -39.75
C LEU A 82 15.56 16.54 -39.29
N ASP A 83 15.27 17.71 -38.76
CA ASP A 83 16.26 18.63 -38.17
C ASP A 83 17.05 17.96 -37.03
N HIS A 84 16.42 17.07 -36.28
CA HIS A 84 17.03 16.30 -35.20
C HIS A 84 17.50 14.89 -35.59
N HIS A 85 17.50 14.56 -36.89
CA HIS A 85 17.88 13.21 -37.42
C HIS A 85 17.03 12.05 -36.84
N GLU A 86 15.78 12.32 -36.49
CA GLU A 86 14.82 11.31 -36.00
C GLU A 86 13.83 10.91 -37.11
N SER A 87 13.32 9.67 -37.06
CA SER A 87 12.32 9.20 -38.04
C SER A 87 10.93 9.72 -37.67
N PRO A 88 10.27 10.51 -38.56
CA PRO A 88 8.91 11.02 -38.33
C PRO A 88 7.88 9.91 -38.14
N ALA A 89 8.01 8.79 -38.87
CA ALA A 89 7.14 7.64 -38.74
C ALA A 89 7.15 7.04 -37.31
N ARG A 90 8.33 6.96 -36.70
CA ARG A 90 8.44 6.47 -35.29
C ARG A 90 7.72 7.34 -34.27
N ILE A 91 7.58 8.64 -34.54
CA ILE A 91 6.87 9.57 -33.65
C ILE A 91 5.37 9.39 -33.80
N LEU A 92 4.87 9.34 -35.03
CA LEU A 92 3.44 9.31 -35.36
C LEU A 92 2.81 7.92 -35.24
N GLU A 93 3.60 6.85 -35.39
CA GLU A 93 3.16 5.46 -35.21
C GLU A 93 3.07 5.03 -33.73
N ASP A 94 3.63 5.79 -32.80
CA ASP A 94 3.60 5.44 -31.38
C ASP A 94 2.20 5.61 -30.78
N VAL A 95 1.37 4.59 -30.96
CA VAL A 95 0.02 4.55 -30.40
C VAL A 95 0.09 4.29 -28.92
N VAL A 96 -0.14 5.34 -28.13
CA VAL A 96 -0.19 5.28 -26.65
C VAL A 96 -1.39 4.48 -26.17
N TRP A 97 -2.55 4.75 -26.78
CA TRP A 97 -3.83 4.12 -26.44
C TRP A 97 -4.70 3.92 -27.68
N ARG A 98 -5.40 2.80 -27.74
CA ARG A 98 -6.43 2.54 -28.76
C ARG A 98 -7.65 1.90 -28.11
N HIS A 99 -8.80 2.51 -28.26
CA HIS A 99 -10.07 1.95 -27.82
C HIS A 99 -11.19 2.38 -28.79
N ALA A 100 -11.92 1.40 -29.31
CA ALA A 100 -12.96 1.61 -30.32
C ALA A 100 -12.44 2.49 -31.49
N THR A 101 -12.99 3.67 -31.68
CA THR A 101 -12.60 4.64 -32.71
C THR A 101 -11.51 5.62 -32.26
N THR A 102 -11.19 5.66 -30.95
CA THR A 102 -10.21 6.60 -30.37
C THR A 102 -8.81 6.05 -30.46
N LYS A 103 -7.92 6.75 -31.20
CA LYS A 103 -6.48 6.49 -31.28
C LYS A 103 -5.76 7.70 -30.68
N VAL A 104 -4.97 7.48 -29.62
CA VAL A 104 -4.14 8.51 -29.00
C VAL A 104 -2.69 8.25 -29.36
N ALA A 105 -2.06 9.23 -30.00
CA ALA A 105 -0.65 9.24 -30.35
C ALA A 105 -0.05 10.63 -30.09
N PRO A 106 1.26 10.75 -29.86
CA PRO A 106 1.94 12.04 -29.79
C PRO A 106 1.76 12.80 -31.12
N LYS A 107 1.51 14.10 -31.03
CA LYS A 107 1.36 15.00 -32.19
C LYS A 107 2.55 15.94 -32.37
N THR A 108 3.44 16.03 -31.37
CA THR A 108 4.66 16.87 -31.42
C THR A 108 5.85 16.07 -30.87
N LEU A 109 7.05 16.52 -31.16
CA LEU A 109 8.29 15.88 -30.68
C LEU A 109 8.37 15.91 -29.13
N ASN A 110 7.99 17.05 -28.51
CA ASN A 110 7.97 17.14 -27.06
C ASN A 110 6.91 16.23 -26.43
N GLN A 111 5.75 16.03 -27.10
CA GLN A 111 4.77 15.02 -26.69
C GLN A 111 5.35 13.62 -26.76
N LYS A 112 6.12 13.30 -27.81
CA LYS A 112 6.80 11.98 -27.95
C LYS A 112 7.82 11.80 -26.83
N ARG A 113 8.69 12.79 -26.57
CA ARG A 113 9.64 12.77 -25.45
C ARG A 113 8.94 12.57 -24.12
N TYR A 114 7.81 13.22 -23.92
CA TYR A 114 7.02 13.08 -22.70
C TYR A 114 6.45 11.67 -22.52
N VAL A 115 5.90 11.08 -23.57
CA VAL A 115 5.41 9.70 -23.58
C VAL A 115 6.54 8.72 -23.26
N ASP A 116 7.70 8.88 -23.90
CA ASP A 116 8.87 8.03 -23.66
C ASP A 116 9.41 8.19 -22.22
N SER A 117 9.47 9.43 -21.74
CA SER A 117 9.87 9.74 -20.37
C SER A 117 8.95 9.05 -19.35
N ILE A 118 7.64 9.12 -19.51
CA ILE A 118 6.68 8.44 -18.62
C ILE A 118 6.86 6.91 -18.63
N ARG A 119 7.25 6.35 -19.76
CA ARG A 119 7.50 4.89 -19.87
C ARG A 119 8.78 4.45 -19.18
N GLN A 120 9.81 5.29 -19.23
CA GLN A 120 11.16 4.96 -18.77
C GLN A 120 11.44 5.37 -17.32
N ASN A 121 10.84 6.45 -16.85
CA ASN A 121 11.12 7.02 -15.54
C ASN A 121 10.01 6.72 -14.51
N THR A 122 10.37 6.78 -13.26
CA THR A 122 9.45 6.59 -12.14
C THR A 122 8.59 7.83 -11.90
N ILE A 123 9.20 9.02 -12.04
CA ILE A 123 8.53 10.31 -11.92
C ILE A 123 8.81 11.14 -13.17
N THR A 124 7.78 11.67 -13.81
CA THR A 124 7.91 12.57 -14.96
C THR A 124 7.13 13.85 -14.71
N PHE A 125 7.80 14.97 -14.88
CA PHE A 125 7.20 16.29 -14.85
C PHE A 125 6.94 16.77 -16.29
N GLY A 126 5.67 17.13 -16.59
CA GLY A 126 5.27 17.78 -17.83
C GLY A 126 4.93 19.24 -17.57
N ILE A 127 5.82 20.17 -17.95
CA ILE A 127 5.71 21.60 -17.64
C ILE A 127 5.51 22.39 -18.94
N GLY A 128 4.50 23.25 -18.99
CA GLY A 128 4.29 24.14 -20.13
C GLY A 128 2.83 24.62 -20.29
N PRO A 129 2.51 25.36 -21.36
CA PRO A 129 1.22 26.01 -21.53
C PRO A 129 0.02 25.06 -21.55
N ALA A 130 -1.14 25.58 -21.20
CA ALA A 130 -2.39 24.85 -21.33
C ALA A 130 -2.68 24.47 -22.80
N GLY A 131 -3.24 23.25 -23.02
CA GLY A 131 -3.58 22.78 -24.38
C GLY A 131 -2.45 22.00 -25.10
N THR A 132 -1.31 21.76 -24.45
CA THR A 132 -0.21 20.92 -24.98
C THR A 132 -0.42 19.42 -24.78
N GLY A 133 -1.57 18.98 -24.26
CA GLY A 133 -1.93 17.57 -24.12
C GLY A 133 -1.29 16.85 -22.94
N LYS A 134 -0.61 17.52 -22.01
CA LYS A 134 0.10 16.92 -20.85
C LYS A 134 -0.76 15.94 -20.06
N THR A 135 -1.87 16.43 -19.52
CA THR A 135 -2.79 15.64 -18.69
C THR A 135 -3.47 14.55 -19.50
N PHE A 136 -3.86 14.85 -20.74
CA PHE A 136 -4.51 13.90 -21.64
C PHE A 136 -3.61 12.69 -21.97
N LEU A 137 -2.34 12.92 -22.34
CA LEU A 137 -1.36 11.86 -22.61
C LEU A 137 -1.01 11.06 -21.36
N ALA A 138 -0.93 11.73 -20.21
CA ALA A 138 -0.70 11.05 -18.93
C ALA A 138 -1.85 10.09 -18.58
N VAL A 139 -3.12 10.52 -18.76
CA VAL A 139 -4.30 9.69 -18.54
C VAL A 139 -4.37 8.54 -19.55
N ALA A 140 -4.02 8.76 -20.81
CA ALA A 140 -3.96 7.70 -21.84
C ALA A 140 -2.93 6.62 -21.46
N LEU A 141 -1.73 7.02 -21.00
CA LEU A 141 -0.69 6.09 -20.53
C LEU A 141 -1.11 5.35 -19.26
N ALA A 142 -1.81 6.02 -18.34
CA ALA A 142 -2.36 5.39 -17.15
C ALA A 142 -3.41 4.31 -17.50
N ALA A 143 -4.32 4.63 -18.43
CA ALA A 143 -5.32 3.68 -18.93
C ALA A 143 -4.65 2.48 -19.63
N ALA A 144 -3.58 2.71 -20.42
CA ALA A 144 -2.79 1.66 -21.04
C ALA A 144 -2.11 0.76 -20.00
N ALA A 145 -1.46 1.35 -18.99
CA ALA A 145 -0.80 0.61 -17.93
C ALA A 145 -1.80 -0.23 -17.10
N LEU A 146 -2.97 0.31 -16.79
CA LEU A 146 -4.04 -0.42 -16.11
C LEU A 146 -4.57 -1.59 -16.97
N SER A 147 -4.79 -1.36 -18.26
CA SER A 147 -5.26 -2.39 -19.20
C SER A 147 -4.26 -3.54 -19.34
N ARG A 148 -2.95 -3.22 -19.38
CA ARG A 148 -1.84 -4.21 -19.44
C ARG A 148 -1.54 -4.86 -18.10
N ARG A 149 -2.21 -4.41 -17.01
CA ARG A 149 -1.97 -4.85 -15.63
C ARG A 149 -0.55 -4.56 -15.13
N GLU A 150 0.08 -3.55 -15.67
CA GLU A 150 1.35 -3.00 -15.16
C GLU A 150 1.12 -2.30 -13.82
N VAL A 151 -0.07 -1.72 -13.64
CA VAL A 151 -0.54 -1.14 -12.38
C VAL A 151 -1.92 -1.70 -12.02
N ASN A 152 -2.25 -1.66 -10.74
CA ASN A 152 -3.53 -2.12 -10.22
C ASN A 152 -4.52 -0.97 -9.99
N ARG A 153 -4.04 0.28 -10.02
CA ARG A 153 -4.82 1.46 -9.69
C ARG A 153 -4.34 2.70 -10.46
N ILE A 154 -5.29 3.58 -10.78
CA ILE A 154 -5.01 4.94 -11.27
C ILE A 154 -5.48 5.91 -10.19
N ILE A 155 -4.64 6.90 -9.86
CA ILE A 155 -4.95 7.95 -8.90
C ILE A 155 -4.76 9.29 -9.60
N LEU A 156 -5.85 10.03 -9.71
CA LEU A 156 -5.88 11.37 -10.29
C LEU A 156 -6.10 12.38 -9.16
N THR A 157 -5.20 13.33 -9.06
CA THR A 157 -5.27 14.35 -8.00
C THR A 157 -4.96 15.73 -8.54
N ARG A 158 -5.56 16.72 -7.90
CA ARG A 158 -5.38 18.15 -8.24
C ARG A 158 -5.37 18.98 -6.96
N PRO A 159 -4.54 20.02 -6.85
CA PRO A 159 -4.65 20.96 -5.74
C PRO A 159 -6.02 21.63 -5.76
N ALA A 160 -6.68 21.68 -4.61
CA ALA A 160 -7.87 22.51 -4.46
C ALA A 160 -7.39 23.92 -4.10
N VAL A 161 -7.30 24.80 -5.09
CA VAL A 161 -6.94 26.21 -4.88
C VAL A 161 -8.21 27.04 -5.04
N GLU A 162 -8.46 27.93 -4.09
CA GLU A 162 -9.49 28.95 -4.20
C GLU A 162 -9.01 30.04 -5.15
N ALA A 163 -9.27 29.89 -6.45
CA ALA A 163 -9.10 31.00 -7.42
C ALA A 163 -10.13 32.09 -7.14
N GLY A 164 -9.84 32.97 -6.17
CA GLY A 164 -10.67 34.15 -5.89
C GLY A 164 -12.03 33.95 -5.23
N GLU A 165 -12.57 32.73 -5.20
CA GLU A 165 -13.83 32.38 -4.54
C GLU A 165 -13.58 31.40 -3.39
N ARG A 166 -13.97 31.78 -2.17
CA ARG A 166 -13.86 30.91 -1.00
C ARG A 166 -14.78 29.71 -1.17
N LEU A 167 -14.24 28.47 -1.08
CA LEU A 167 -14.96 27.19 -1.11
C LEU A 167 -16.20 27.16 -0.19
N GLY A 168 -16.29 28.09 0.75
CA GLY A 168 -17.43 28.28 1.66
C GLY A 168 -18.75 28.67 1.01
N PHE A 169 -18.76 29.19 -0.21
CA PHE A 169 -19.97 29.72 -0.88
C PHE A 169 -20.72 28.68 -1.74
N LEU A 170 -20.14 27.56 -2.09
CA LEU A 170 -20.81 26.53 -2.87
C LEU A 170 -21.69 25.65 -1.97
N PRO A 171 -22.99 25.41 -2.32
CA PRO A 171 -23.85 24.51 -1.58
C PRO A 171 -23.43 23.05 -1.80
N GLY A 172 -23.49 22.21 -0.77
CA GLY A 172 -23.20 20.79 -0.83
C GLY A 172 -22.08 20.34 0.10
N ASP A 173 -21.84 19.03 0.15
CA ASP A 173 -20.69 18.45 0.84
C ASP A 173 -19.36 18.81 0.15
N LEU A 174 -18.23 18.55 0.80
CA LEU A 174 -16.92 18.94 0.30
C LEU A 174 -16.60 18.30 -1.07
N MET A 175 -17.11 17.09 -1.34
CA MET A 175 -16.93 16.41 -2.63
C MET A 175 -17.70 17.09 -3.74
N ALA A 176 -18.95 17.51 -3.50
CA ALA A 176 -19.74 18.26 -4.47
C ALA A 176 -19.13 19.63 -4.83
N LYS A 177 -18.39 20.23 -3.90
CA LYS A 177 -17.67 21.50 -4.12
C LYS A 177 -16.40 21.35 -4.96
N VAL A 178 -15.77 20.18 -4.92
CA VAL A 178 -14.50 19.89 -5.63
C VAL A 178 -14.75 19.27 -7.01
N ASP A 179 -15.92 18.69 -7.24
CA ASP A 179 -16.31 18.02 -8.50
C ASP A 179 -16.04 18.88 -9.76
N PRO A 180 -16.35 20.19 -9.81
CA PRO A 180 -16.05 21.02 -10.99
C PRO A 180 -14.57 21.09 -11.37
N TYR A 181 -13.67 21.05 -10.38
CA TYR A 181 -12.22 21.10 -10.61
C TYR A 181 -11.64 19.79 -11.11
N LEU A 182 -12.35 18.67 -10.90
CA LEU A 182 -11.94 17.34 -11.32
C LEU A 182 -12.52 16.94 -12.68
N ARG A 183 -13.49 17.68 -13.22
CA ARG A 183 -14.13 17.41 -14.52
C ARG A 183 -13.16 17.17 -15.67
N PRO A 184 -12.10 17.96 -15.89
CA PRO A 184 -11.18 17.72 -17.01
C PRO A 184 -10.50 16.35 -16.96
N MET A 185 -10.28 15.82 -15.77
CA MET A 185 -9.73 14.47 -15.59
C MET A 185 -10.77 13.39 -15.85
N PHE A 186 -12.03 13.62 -15.45
CA PHE A 186 -13.12 12.70 -15.79
C PHE A 186 -13.38 12.68 -17.29
N ASP A 187 -13.37 13.84 -17.96
CA ASP A 187 -13.53 13.94 -19.42
C ASP A 187 -12.43 13.14 -20.13
N ALA A 188 -11.18 13.31 -19.73
CA ALA A 188 -10.06 12.54 -20.27
C ALA A 188 -10.21 11.03 -20.03
N LEU A 189 -10.73 10.61 -18.87
CA LEU A 189 -11.01 9.20 -18.59
C LEU A 189 -12.12 8.63 -19.48
N HIS A 190 -13.18 9.42 -19.71
CA HIS A 190 -14.30 9.02 -20.57
C HIS A 190 -13.90 8.92 -22.05
N ASP A 191 -12.93 9.73 -22.49
CA ASP A 191 -12.34 9.62 -23.83
C ASP A 191 -11.53 8.32 -23.99
N MET A 192 -10.97 7.78 -22.90
CA MET A 192 -10.14 6.57 -22.93
C MET A 192 -10.92 5.29 -22.63
N LEU A 193 -11.96 5.36 -21.82
CA LEU A 193 -12.70 4.20 -21.32
C LEU A 193 -14.22 4.43 -21.47
N GLU A 194 -14.97 3.36 -21.74
CA GLU A 194 -16.44 3.43 -21.74
C GLU A 194 -16.97 3.93 -20.38
N ALA A 195 -17.98 4.78 -20.39
CA ALA A 195 -18.56 5.40 -19.20
C ALA A 195 -18.96 4.38 -18.12
N ASP A 196 -19.53 3.24 -18.53
CA ASP A 196 -19.90 2.15 -17.62
C ASP A 196 -18.66 1.53 -16.94
N ARG A 197 -17.54 1.43 -17.65
CA ARG A 197 -16.28 0.93 -17.09
C ARG A 197 -15.64 1.93 -16.14
N VAL A 198 -15.67 3.23 -16.47
CA VAL A 198 -15.19 4.29 -15.56
C VAL A 198 -15.95 4.24 -14.26
N SER A 199 -17.30 4.19 -14.32
CA SER A 199 -18.16 4.09 -13.13
C SER A 199 -17.86 2.85 -12.30
N GLN A 200 -17.71 1.68 -12.93
CA GLN A 200 -17.34 0.44 -12.24
C GLN A 200 -15.95 0.49 -11.61
N HIS A 201 -14.99 1.14 -12.26
CA HIS A 201 -13.62 1.29 -11.73
C HIS A 201 -13.58 2.27 -10.56
N LEU A 202 -14.36 3.35 -10.59
CA LEU A 202 -14.53 4.28 -9.48
C LEU A 202 -15.18 3.59 -8.27
N GLU A 203 -16.29 2.86 -8.47
CA GLU A 203 -16.97 2.11 -7.41
C GLU A 203 -16.07 1.03 -6.76
N ARG A 204 -15.15 0.45 -7.55
CA ARG A 204 -14.21 -0.58 -7.07
C ARG A 204 -12.92 0.00 -6.47
N GLY A 205 -12.73 1.31 -6.55
CA GLY A 205 -11.50 1.98 -6.12
C GLY A 205 -10.27 1.61 -6.97
N VAL A 206 -10.50 1.16 -8.22
CA VAL A 206 -9.44 0.93 -9.23
C VAL A 206 -9.01 2.27 -9.83
N ILE A 207 -9.96 3.19 -10.02
CA ILE A 207 -9.69 4.58 -10.34
C ILE A 207 -10.12 5.41 -9.13
N GLU A 208 -9.26 6.27 -8.66
CA GLU A 208 -9.50 7.21 -7.57
C GLU A 208 -9.28 8.63 -8.11
N VAL A 209 -10.26 9.49 -7.94
CA VAL A 209 -10.15 10.92 -8.29
C VAL A 209 -10.39 11.70 -7.00
N ALA A 210 -9.38 12.40 -6.52
CA ALA A 210 -9.43 13.07 -5.23
C ALA A 210 -8.59 14.36 -5.21
N PRO A 211 -9.01 15.41 -4.47
CA PRO A 211 -8.16 16.56 -4.20
C PRO A 211 -6.86 16.14 -3.51
N LEU A 212 -5.77 16.87 -3.78
CA LEU A 212 -4.47 16.61 -3.16
C LEU A 212 -4.51 16.57 -1.63
N ALA A 213 -5.39 17.36 -1.02
CA ALA A 213 -5.59 17.37 0.43
C ALA A 213 -6.07 16.01 0.98
N PHE A 214 -6.84 15.23 0.21
CA PHE A 214 -7.33 13.90 0.60
C PHE A 214 -6.29 12.79 0.44
N MET A 215 -5.20 13.05 -0.26
CA MET A 215 -4.04 12.16 -0.26
C MET A 215 -3.37 12.04 1.12
N ARG A 216 -3.77 12.87 2.09
CA ARG A 216 -3.29 12.89 3.48
C ARG A 216 -4.02 11.90 4.42
N GLY A 217 -5.00 11.10 3.97
CA GLY A 217 -6.01 10.45 4.81
C GLY A 217 -5.61 9.18 5.56
N ARG A 218 -4.46 8.57 5.38
CA ARG A 218 -4.15 7.16 5.72
C ARG A 218 -3.48 7.00 7.08
N ALA A 219 -4.15 7.36 8.16
CA ALA A 219 -3.52 7.55 9.45
C ALA A 219 -4.14 6.72 10.59
N GLN A 220 -3.33 6.48 11.61
CA GLN A 220 -3.75 5.93 12.90
C GLN A 220 -3.52 6.99 14.00
N PRO A 221 -4.26 6.94 15.13
CA PRO A 221 -4.02 7.78 16.29
C PRO A 221 -2.60 7.63 16.82
N LEU A 222 -2.04 8.70 17.40
CA LEU A 222 -0.69 8.68 17.96
C LEU A 222 -0.48 7.60 19.03
N PHE A 223 -1.55 7.17 19.71
CA PHE A 223 -1.53 6.12 20.74
C PHE A 223 -1.65 4.70 20.19
N SER A 224 -2.03 4.50 18.91
CA SER A 224 -2.07 3.16 18.30
C SER A 224 -0.70 2.52 18.35
N GLN A 225 -0.67 1.23 18.66
CA GLN A 225 0.59 0.52 18.83
C GLN A 225 1.08 -0.03 17.48
N VAL A 226 2.37 0.05 17.26
CA VAL A 226 3.06 -0.60 16.14
C VAL A 226 4.09 -1.56 16.70
N LEU A 227 4.15 -2.75 16.14
CA LEU A 227 5.11 -3.76 16.57
C LEU A 227 6.51 -3.41 16.09
N THR A 228 7.46 -3.35 17.04
CA THR A 228 8.90 -3.19 16.79
C THR A 228 9.64 -4.47 17.19
N PRO A 229 10.91 -4.64 16.84
CA PRO A 229 11.72 -5.77 17.31
C PRO A 229 11.83 -5.88 18.84
N SER A 230 11.55 -4.79 19.57
CA SER A 230 11.57 -4.75 21.03
C SER A 230 10.18 -4.80 21.69
N GLY A 231 9.11 -4.97 20.90
CA GLY A 231 7.73 -5.00 21.38
C GLY A 231 6.88 -3.87 20.78
N PHE A 232 5.68 -3.67 21.32
CA PHE A 232 4.75 -2.65 20.85
C PHE A 232 5.12 -1.25 21.35
N TRP A 233 5.17 -0.30 20.42
CA TRP A 233 5.43 1.11 20.69
C TRP A 233 4.32 1.99 20.10
N PRO A 234 3.97 3.13 20.75
CA PRO A 234 3.02 4.07 20.18
C PRO A 234 3.52 4.60 18.83
N ILE A 235 2.67 4.57 17.78
CA ILE A 235 3.02 5.04 16.45
C ILE A 235 3.49 6.50 16.45
N GLY A 236 2.96 7.34 17.35
CA GLY A 236 3.35 8.73 17.50
C GLY A 236 4.78 8.95 18.03
N SER A 237 5.42 7.92 18.58
CA SER A 237 6.81 7.98 19.06
C SER A 237 7.85 7.61 18.02
N LEU A 238 7.41 7.02 16.88
CA LEU A 238 8.29 6.54 15.82
C LEU A 238 8.94 7.69 15.03
N ARG A 239 10.18 7.46 14.61
CA ARG A 239 10.99 8.37 13.80
C ARG A 239 11.48 7.65 12.54
N ILE A 240 11.91 8.42 11.55
CA ILE A 240 12.57 7.86 10.36
C ILE A 240 13.85 7.15 10.80
N GLY A 241 14.01 5.90 10.32
CA GLY A 241 15.11 5.01 10.68
C GLY A 241 14.77 3.99 11.78
N ASP A 242 13.69 4.19 12.56
CA ASP A 242 13.22 3.19 13.51
C ASP A 242 12.77 1.91 12.78
N LEU A 243 12.92 0.77 13.43
CA LEU A 243 12.51 -0.51 12.88
C LEU A 243 11.11 -0.89 13.39
N VAL A 244 10.25 -1.28 12.48
CA VAL A 244 8.94 -1.89 12.75
C VAL A 244 8.87 -3.27 12.11
N VAL A 245 7.91 -4.10 12.50
CA VAL A 245 7.77 -5.46 11.96
C VAL A 245 6.84 -5.44 10.74
N GLY A 246 7.32 -6.01 9.64
CA GLY A 246 6.57 -6.20 8.39
C GLY A 246 5.60 -7.38 8.42
N SER A 247 4.87 -7.59 7.35
CA SER A 247 3.92 -8.71 7.18
C SER A 247 4.61 -10.09 7.16
N ASP A 248 5.91 -10.11 6.88
CA ASP A 248 6.76 -11.29 6.86
C ASP A 248 7.36 -11.64 8.25
N GLY A 249 7.01 -10.87 9.28
CA GLY A 249 7.54 -11.03 10.63
C GLY A 249 8.95 -10.46 10.85
N LEU A 250 9.56 -9.87 9.82
CA LEU A 250 10.92 -9.34 9.86
C LEU A 250 10.94 -7.82 10.11
N PRO A 251 12.03 -7.29 10.69
CA PRO A 251 12.20 -5.86 10.86
C PRO A 251 12.31 -5.12 9.53
N THR A 252 11.58 -4.02 9.40
CA THR A 252 11.63 -3.11 8.24
C THR A 252 11.76 -1.66 8.71
N PRO A 253 12.62 -0.81 8.10
CA PRO A 253 12.79 0.56 8.55
C PRO A 253 11.60 1.45 8.18
N VAL A 254 11.29 2.37 9.07
CA VAL A 254 10.40 3.51 8.81
C VAL A 254 11.16 4.52 7.96
N ILE A 255 10.69 4.77 6.75
CA ILE A 255 11.30 5.71 5.79
C ILE A 255 10.56 7.06 5.73
N GLY A 256 9.40 7.18 6.37
CA GLY A 256 8.65 8.42 6.46
C GLY A 256 7.69 8.45 7.64
N VAL A 257 7.52 9.64 8.25
CA VAL A 257 6.56 9.90 9.33
C VAL A 257 5.83 11.21 8.99
N TYR A 258 4.50 11.14 8.86
CA TYR A 258 3.67 12.23 8.36
C TYR A 258 2.52 12.54 9.32
N PRO A 259 2.61 13.58 10.16
CA PRO A 259 1.49 14.05 10.98
C PRO A 259 0.30 14.43 10.09
N GLN A 260 -0.90 13.99 10.48
CA GLN A 260 -2.13 14.20 9.71
C GLN A 260 -3.14 15.11 10.42
N GLY A 261 -2.80 15.58 11.63
CA GLY A 261 -3.66 16.38 12.45
C GLY A 261 -4.82 15.59 13.07
N ARG A 262 -5.79 16.32 13.58
CA ARG A 262 -6.95 15.76 14.27
C ARG A 262 -7.99 15.27 13.27
N LYS A 263 -8.43 14.01 13.43
CA LYS A 263 -9.39 13.35 12.55
C LYS A 263 -10.40 12.53 13.30
N GLU A 264 -11.56 12.33 12.71
CA GLU A 264 -12.49 11.29 13.14
C GLU A 264 -11.84 9.91 12.97
N VAL A 265 -11.94 9.08 13.99
CA VAL A 265 -11.37 7.75 14.00
C VAL A 265 -12.43 6.71 14.36
N VAL A 266 -12.21 5.52 13.86
CA VAL A 266 -13.06 4.36 14.10
C VAL A 266 -12.23 3.20 14.62
N ARG A 267 -12.85 2.36 15.44
CA ARG A 267 -12.27 1.09 15.90
C ARG A 267 -12.71 -0.03 15.01
N VAL A 268 -11.74 -0.72 14.44
CA VAL A 268 -11.94 -1.90 13.59
C VAL A 268 -11.73 -3.15 14.43
N HIS A 269 -12.77 -3.93 14.62
CA HIS A 269 -12.74 -5.20 15.33
C HIS A 269 -12.72 -6.37 14.36
N THR A 270 -11.97 -7.39 14.71
CA THR A 270 -11.95 -8.67 14.01
C THR A 270 -12.69 -9.75 14.78
N GLN A 271 -13.10 -10.81 14.11
CA GLN A 271 -13.87 -11.91 14.69
C GLN A 271 -13.13 -12.68 15.80
N ASP A 272 -11.80 -12.62 15.84
CA ASP A 272 -10.94 -13.21 16.87
C ASP A 272 -10.65 -12.25 18.02
N GLY A 273 -11.38 -11.13 18.10
CA GLY A 273 -11.29 -10.14 19.17
C GLY A 273 -10.08 -9.22 19.07
N ALA A 274 -9.30 -9.24 17.98
CA ALA A 274 -8.27 -8.25 17.74
C ALA A 274 -8.91 -6.92 17.31
N SER A 275 -8.30 -5.79 17.65
CA SER A 275 -8.80 -4.47 17.26
C SER A 275 -7.70 -3.45 17.11
N THR A 276 -7.93 -2.44 16.28
CA THR A 276 -7.09 -1.23 16.19
C THR A 276 -7.94 -0.02 15.87
N VAL A 277 -7.42 1.17 16.11
CA VAL A 277 -8.08 2.43 15.80
C VAL A 277 -7.40 3.08 14.60
N CYS A 278 -8.20 3.56 13.64
CA CYS A 278 -7.71 4.24 12.46
C CYS A 278 -8.72 5.25 11.92
N CYS A 279 -8.30 6.15 11.02
CA CYS A 279 -9.22 7.05 10.32
C CYS A 279 -10.00 6.30 9.22
N LEU A 280 -11.07 6.91 8.72
CA LEU A 280 -11.93 6.32 7.67
C LEU A 280 -11.20 6.10 6.34
N GLU A 281 -10.16 6.87 6.06
CA GLU A 281 -9.33 6.76 4.87
C GLU A 281 -8.19 5.74 5.01
N HIS A 282 -8.02 5.14 6.19
CA HIS A 282 -6.95 4.16 6.43
C HIS A 282 -7.10 2.94 5.51
N LEU A 283 -5.96 2.46 4.99
CA LEU A 283 -5.92 1.39 3.99
C LEU A 283 -5.73 0.01 4.61
N TRP A 284 -6.44 -0.93 4.02
CA TRP A 284 -6.37 -2.35 4.36
C TRP A 284 -6.16 -3.18 3.11
N HIS A 285 -5.18 -4.06 3.15
CA HIS A 285 -5.11 -5.14 2.16
C HIS A 285 -6.13 -6.20 2.53
N VAL A 286 -7.11 -6.48 1.67
CA VAL A 286 -8.19 -7.42 1.96
C VAL A 286 -8.40 -8.42 0.84
N SER A 287 -8.88 -9.60 1.21
CA SER A 287 -9.41 -10.60 0.27
C SER A 287 -10.87 -10.88 0.59
N THR A 288 -11.67 -11.24 -0.42
CA THR A 288 -12.99 -11.81 -0.18
C THR A 288 -12.97 -13.32 -0.38
N PRO A 289 -13.92 -14.09 0.23
CA PRO A 289 -14.03 -15.52 -0.05
C PRO A 289 -14.22 -15.85 -1.54
N CYS A 290 -14.81 -14.91 -2.30
CA CYS A 290 -15.00 -15.04 -3.75
C CYS A 290 -13.67 -14.83 -4.50
N ASP A 291 -12.87 -13.82 -4.12
CA ASP A 291 -11.56 -13.55 -4.73
C ASP A 291 -10.65 -14.77 -4.56
N ARG A 292 -10.61 -15.33 -3.35
CA ARG A 292 -9.83 -16.51 -3.06
C ARG A 292 -10.25 -17.74 -3.87
N ARG A 293 -11.53 -18.05 -3.95
CA ARG A 293 -12.03 -19.17 -4.77
C ARG A 293 -11.67 -19.04 -6.25
N ARG A 294 -11.48 -17.81 -6.73
CA ARG A 294 -11.10 -17.50 -8.12
C ARG A 294 -9.59 -17.32 -8.29
N GLY A 295 -8.78 -17.52 -7.25
CA GLY A 295 -7.33 -17.29 -7.29
C GLY A 295 -6.94 -15.84 -7.58
N LYS A 296 -7.83 -14.87 -7.26
CA LYS A 296 -7.54 -13.44 -7.46
C LYS A 296 -6.68 -12.92 -6.32
N PRO A 297 -5.71 -12.02 -6.60
CA PRO A 297 -4.95 -11.34 -5.56
C PRO A 297 -5.89 -10.51 -4.65
N GLY A 298 -5.43 -10.26 -3.43
CA GLY A 298 -6.09 -9.31 -2.54
C GLY A 298 -6.09 -7.90 -3.14
N ARG A 299 -6.90 -7.03 -2.56
CA ARG A 299 -7.02 -5.63 -2.98
C ARG A 299 -6.91 -4.69 -1.80
N VAL A 300 -6.46 -3.48 -2.06
CA VAL A 300 -6.42 -2.43 -1.05
C VAL A 300 -7.75 -1.69 -1.04
N VAL A 301 -8.34 -1.51 0.15
CA VAL A 301 -9.59 -0.78 0.36
C VAL A 301 -9.43 0.19 1.52
N GLU A 302 -10.18 1.27 1.51
CA GLU A 302 -10.29 2.19 2.64
C GLU A 302 -11.26 1.66 3.69
N THR A 303 -11.07 2.05 4.95
CA THR A 303 -11.98 1.69 6.06
C THR A 303 -13.42 2.08 5.74
N ARG A 304 -13.65 3.30 5.17
CA ARG A 304 -15.00 3.76 4.80
C ARG A 304 -15.72 2.85 3.81
N GLN A 305 -15.00 2.19 2.92
CA GLN A 305 -15.57 1.27 1.92
C GLN A 305 -16.03 -0.05 2.54
N MET A 306 -15.55 -0.37 3.74
CA MET A 306 -15.95 -1.56 4.50
C MET A 306 -17.17 -1.29 5.38
N VAL A 307 -17.38 -0.05 5.84
CA VAL A 307 -18.52 0.34 6.69
C VAL A 307 -19.83 -0.04 6.03
N GLY A 308 -20.71 -0.70 6.77
CA GLY A 308 -22.04 -1.18 6.28
C GLY A 308 -21.97 -2.37 5.31
N ARG A 309 -20.78 -2.87 4.95
CA ARG A 309 -20.59 -3.93 3.94
C ARG A 309 -19.79 -5.14 4.47
N LEU A 310 -19.74 -5.34 5.78
CA LEU A 310 -18.88 -6.34 6.43
C LEU A 310 -19.34 -7.79 6.19
N ARG A 311 -20.58 -7.99 5.77
CA ARG A 311 -21.14 -9.31 5.48
C ARG A 311 -21.67 -9.41 4.05
N ALA A 312 -21.58 -10.62 3.49
CA ALA A 312 -22.24 -11.02 2.27
C ALA A 312 -23.08 -12.26 2.60
N ALA A 313 -24.42 -12.13 2.62
CA ALA A 313 -25.35 -13.08 3.22
C ALA A 313 -24.96 -13.34 4.69
N HIS A 314 -24.63 -14.59 5.04
CA HIS A 314 -24.27 -14.98 6.42
C HIS A 314 -22.75 -15.02 6.66
N GLN A 315 -21.92 -14.73 5.65
CA GLN A 315 -20.45 -14.84 5.73
C GLN A 315 -19.79 -13.48 5.89
N HIS A 316 -18.69 -13.43 6.64
CA HIS A 316 -17.80 -12.28 6.67
C HIS A 316 -17.20 -12.04 5.29
N ARG A 317 -17.11 -10.76 4.90
CA ARG A 317 -16.72 -10.37 3.55
C ARG A 317 -15.23 -10.07 3.42
N PHE A 318 -14.64 -9.32 4.37
CA PHE A 318 -13.29 -8.82 4.28
C PHE A 318 -12.35 -9.61 5.19
N GLU A 319 -11.46 -10.38 4.59
CA GLU A 319 -10.39 -11.09 5.25
C GLU A 319 -9.12 -10.24 5.22
N LEU A 320 -8.54 -10.03 6.38
CA LEU A 320 -7.24 -9.36 6.56
C LEU A 320 -6.11 -10.39 6.44
N PRO A 321 -4.94 -10.02 5.91
CA PRO A 321 -3.77 -10.88 5.91
C PRO A 321 -3.31 -11.13 7.35
N LEU A 322 -2.77 -12.30 7.57
CA LEU A 322 -1.96 -12.63 8.75
C LEU A 322 -0.49 -12.52 8.36
N MET A 323 0.38 -12.41 9.34
CA MET A 323 1.81 -12.51 9.11
C MET A 323 2.14 -13.84 8.43
N SER A 324 3.03 -13.81 7.44
CA SER A 324 3.43 -15.00 6.67
C SER A 324 4.44 -15.88 7.40
N ALA A 325 5.15 -15.31 8.38
CA ALA A 325 6.06 -16.02 9.29
C ALA A 325 5.92 -15.47 10.73
N PRO A 326 6.39 -16.20 11.74
CA PRO A 326 6.50 -15.71 13.12
C PRO A 326 7.31 -14.42 13.20
N VAL A 327 6.97 -13.54 14.14
CA VAL A 327 7.83 -12.40 14.48
C VAL A 327 9.15 -12.93 15.04
N GLU A 328 10.28 -12.39 14.63
CA GLU A 328 11.57 -12.69 15.24
C GLU A 328 11.98 -11.56 16.19
N PHE A 329 11.93 -11.85 17.49
CA PHE A 329 12.47 -10.98 18.53
C PHE A 329 13.94 -11.37 18.81
N GLU A 330 14.68 -10.46 19.45
CA GLU A 330 16.04 -10.74 19.87
C GLU A 330 16.09 -11.92 20.83
N PRO A 331 16.98 -12.90 20.60
CA PRO A 331 17.15 -14.04 21.51
C PRO A 331 17.57 -13.60 22.90
N ARG A 332 16.89 -14.10 23.93
CA ARG A 332 17.19 -13.83 25.34
C ARG A 332 17.40 -15.13 26.09
N ALA A 333 18.43 -15.15 26.94
CA ALA A 333 18.63 -16.28 27.83
C ALA A 333 17.46 -16.42 28.81
N VAL A 334 16.98 -17.64 29.02
CA VAL A 334 15.86 -17.92 29.91
C VAL A 334 16.29 -18.93 30.98
N PRO A 335 15.85 -18.76 32.26
CA PRO A 335 16.33 -19.55 33.37
C PRO A 335 15.72 -20.97 33.46
N ILE A 336 14.62 -21.23 32.75
CA ILE A 336 13.95 -22.53 32.68
C ILE A 336 13.80 -22.92 31.20
N ASP A 337 13.98 -24.21 30.87
CA ASP A 337 13.65 -24.67 29.51
C ASP A 337 12.24 -24.23 29.12
N PRO A 338 12.07 -23.64 27.91
CA PRO A 338 10.79 -23.06 27.50
C PRO A 338 9.63 -24.08 27.46
N TYR A 339 9.88 -25.32 27.07
CA TYR A 339 8.87 -26.35 27.05
C TYR A 339 8.49 -26.77 28.49
N ALA A 340 9.49 -26.95 29.38
CA ALA A 340 9.26 -27.23 30.80
C ALA A 340 8.46 -26.10 31.47
N LEU A 341 8.75 -24.82 31.15
CA LEU A 341 7.94 -23.71 31.63
C LEU A 341 6.48 -23.84 31.18
N GLY A 342 6.23 -24.15 29.91
CA GLY A 342 4.89 -24.35 29.38
C GLY A 342 4.14 -25.48 30.13
N LEU A 343 4.80 -26.61 30.40
CA LEU A 343 4.24 -27.73 31.19
C LEU A 343 3.90 -27.26 32.61
N LEU A 344 4.80 -26.53 33.28
CA LEU A 344 4.60 -26.02 34.65
C LEU A 344 3.49 -24.99 34.74
N LEU A 345 3.32 -24.15 33.71
CA LEU A 345 2.22 -23.22 33.62
C LEU A 345 0.86 -23.92 33.46
N GLY A 346 0.80 -25.06 32.78
CA GLY A 346 -0.38 -25.93 32.76
C GLY A 346 -0.56 -26.66 34.09
N ASP A 347 0.07 -27.80 34.22
CA ASP A 347 -0.15 -28.78 35.29
C ASP A 347 0.76 -28.61 36.52
N GLY A 348 1.62 -27.59 36.58
CA GLY A 348 2.49 -27.31 37.74
C GLY A 348 1.77 -26.68 38.92
N CYS A 349 2.06 -27.09 40.14
CA CYS A 349 1.67 -26.44 41.37
C CYS A 349 2.84 -25.58 41.88
N LEU A 350 2.76 -24.28 41.71
CA LEU A 350 3.81 -23.27 41.99
C LEU A 350 3.66 -22.59 43.35
N VAL A 351 2.67 -23.01 44.14
CA VAL A 351 2.37 -22.40 45.46
C VAL A 351 3.40 -22.81 46.52
N ALA A 352 4.06 -23.98 46.34
CA ALA A 352 5.04 -24.47 47.29
C ALA A 352 6.28 -23.55 47.34
N THR A 353 6.70 -23.18 48.54
CA THR A 353 7.79 -22.22 48.76
C THR A 353 9.18 -22.85 48.56
N THR A 354 9.30 -24.19 48.65
CA THR A 354 10.59 -24.92 48.63
C THR A 354 10.76 -25.82 47.42
N THR A 355 9.72 -26.55 47.04
CA THR A 355 9.82 -27.56 45.97
C THR A 355 8.52 -27.60 45.19
N PRO A 356 8.52 -27.25 43.88
CA PRO A 356 7.34 -27.30 43.05
C PRO A 356 6.88 -28.73 42.85
N THR A 357 5.59 -28.90 42.54
CA THR A 357 5.05 -30.23 42.18
C THR A 357 4.37 -30.12 40.79
N PHE A 358 4.34 -31.23 40.10
CA PHE A 358 3.70 -31.41 38.82
C PHE A 358 2.66 -32.51 38.90
N SER A 359 1.46 -32.27 38.42
CA SER A 359 0.33 -33.20 38.58
C SER A 359 -0.12 -33.70 37.21
N THR A 360 0.23 -34.94 36.88
CA THR A 360 -0.21 -35.54 35.62
C THR A 360 -0.52 -37.00 35.78
N ALA A 361 -1.60 -37.45 35.11
CA ALA A 361 -1.90 -38.87 34.96
C ALA A 361 -1.19 -39.51 33.75
N ASP A 362 -0.47 -38.69 32.99
CA ASP A 362 0.18 -39.05 31.75
C ASP A 362 1.69 -39.29 31.98
N PRO A 363 2.18 -40.52 31.93
CA PRO A 363 3.59 -40.79 32.11
C PRO A 363 4.50 -40.14 31.07
N GLU A 364 4.01 -39.98 29.83
CA GLU A 364 4.76 -39.34 28.75
C GLU A 364 5.07 -37.86 29.09
N LEU A 365 4.10 -37.12 29.70
CA LEU A 365 4.33 -35.76 30.19
C LEU A 365 5.33 -35.70 31.34
N ALA A 366 5.29 -36.68 32.27
CA ALA A 366 6.23 -36.70 33.37
C ALA A 366 7.66 -36.93 32.85
N LEU A 367 7.86 -37.86 31.92
CA LEU A 367 9.15 -38.09 31.28
C LEU A 367 9.64 -36.86 30.50
N ALA A 368 8.76 -36.23 29.71
CA ALA A 368 9.09 -35.04 28.94
C ALA A 368 9.52 -33.85 29.82
N LEU A 369 8.93 -33.72 31.01
CA LEU A 369 9.34 -32.68 31.97
C LEU A 369 10.68 -33.03 32.64
N ASP A 370 10.92 -34.31 32.97
CA ASP A 370 12.18 -34.78 33.54
C ASP A 370 13.35 -34.58 32.57
N ASP A 371 13.18 -34.92 31.29
CA ASP A 371 14.15 -34.72 30.22
C ASP A 371 14.46 -33.21 30.00
N ALA A 372 13.47 -32.34 30.13
CA ALA A 372 13.62 -30.91 29.91
C ALA A 372 14.24 -30.15 31.12
N LEU A 373 14.41 -30.81 32.28
CA LEU A 373 14.96 -30.19 33.51
C LEU A 373 16.21 -30.95 34.02
N PRO A 374 17.35 -30.83 33.36
CA PRO A 374 18.57 -31.55 33.78
C PRO A 374 18.97 -31.17 35.22
N GLY A 375 19.26 -32.20 36.03
CA GLY A 375 19.62 -32.05 37.44
C GLY A 375 18.42 -31.99 38.42
N ILE A 376 17.20 -32.11 37.87
CA ILE A 376 15.96 -32.32 38.64
C ILE A 376 15.47 -33.73 38.41
N GLU A 377 14.97 -34.36 39.45
CA GLU A 377 14.37 -35.71 39.44
C GLU A 377 12.88 -35.57 39.77
N LEU A 378 12.01 -36.06 38.89
CA LEU A 378 10.58 -36.14 39.15
C LEU A 378 10.29 -37.36 40.02
N ARG A 379 10.05 -37.14 41.32
CA ARG A 379 9.70 -38.23 42.25
C ARG A 379 8.20 -38.34 42.43
N PRO A 380 7.61 -39.54 42.23
CA PRO A 380 6.22 -39.78 42.56
C PRO A 380 5.95 -39.45 44.05
N LYS A 381 4.85 -38.74 44.34
CA LYS A 381 4.42 -38.32 45.67
C LYS A 381 3.18 -39.10 46.11
N ALA A 382 2.04 -38.77 45.55
CA ALA A 382 0.76 -39.42 45.83
C ALA A 382 -0.16 -39.33 44.63
N GLY A 383 -0.77 -40.40 44.19
CA GLY A 383 -1.69 -40.44 43.07
C GLY A 383 -1.01 -40.08 41.76
N VAL A 384 -1.26 -38.88 41.27
CA VAL A 384 -0.75 -38.36 39.99
C VAL A 384 0.27 -37.23 40.19
N ASP A 385 0.65 -36.94 41.42
CA ASP A 385 1.55 -35.86 41.75
C ASP A 385 3.01 -36.31 41.75
N TYR A 386 3.88 -35.49 41.20
CA TYR A 386 5.33 -35.61 41.20
C TYR A 386 5.96 -34.43 41.88
N THR A 387 7.04 -34.66 42.63
CA THR A 387 7.82 -33.59 43.26
C THR A 387 9.10 -33.35 42.42
N LEU A 388 9.39 -32.13 42.06
CA LEU A 388 10.57 -31.71 41.33
C LEU A 388 11.76 -31.59 42.28
N ARG A 389 12.49 -32.67 42.54
CA ARG A 389 13.57 -32.71 43.49
C ARG A 389 14.93 -32.44 42.84
N HIS A 390 15.73 -31.57 43.47
CA HIS A 390 17.11 -31.33 43.02
C HIS A 390 17.98 -32.55 43.36
N MET A 391 18.63 -33.15 42.35
CA MET A 391 19.42 -34.38 42.52
C MET A 391 20.59 -34.19 43.48
N HIS A 392 21.16 -33.00 43.55
CA HIS A 392 22.31 -32.69 44.37
C HIS A 392 21.95 -31.76 45.57
N GLY A 393 20.68 -31.70 45.94
CA GLY A 393 20.17 -30.82 47.01
C GLY A 393 20.69 -31.09 48.43
N HIS A 394 21.30 -32.28 48.65
CA HIS A 394 21.95 -32.63 49.90
C HIS A 394 23.31 -33.25 49.63
N ARG A 395 24.39 -32.48 49.80
CA ARG A 395 25.75 -32.98 49.80
C ARG A 395 26.50 -32.52 51.02
N GLY A 396 26.95 -33.44 51.85
CA GLY A 396 27.84 -33.14 52.98
C GLY A 396 27.24 -32.18 54.04
N GLY A 397 25.93 -32.20 54.26
CA GLY A 397 25.25 -31.32 55.22
C GLY A 397 24.86 -29.93 54.70
N VAL A 398 25.22 -29.59 53.47
CA VAL A 398 24.83 -28.34 52.82
C VAL A 398 23.55 -28.55 52.00
N ILE A 399 22.53 -27.71 52.28
CA ILE A 399 21.28 -27.69 51.53
C ILE A 399 21.45 -26.72 50.35
N THR A 400 21.46 -27.23 49.13
CA THR A 400 21.49 -26.40 47.93
C THR A 400 20.05 -26.11 47.51
N ALA A 401 19.75 -24.82 47.20
CA ALA A 401 18.43 -24.41 46.73
C ALA A 401 18.06 -25.13 45.45
N ASN A 402 16.78 -25.49 45.28
CA ASN A 402 16.26 -26.06 44.06
C ASN A 402 16.31 -25.00 42.93
N PRO A 403 17.05 -25.28 41.82
CA PRO A 403 17.24 -24.30 40.75
C PRO A 403 15.93 -23.91 40.08
N VAL A 404 14.96 -24.81 39.95
CA VAL A 404 13.63 -24.49 39.39
C VAL A 404 12.88 -23.54 40.34
N THR A 405 12.96 -23.74 41.66
CA THR A 405 12.33 -22.81 42.62
C THR A 405 12.98 -21.43 42.58
N ALA A 406 14.31 -21.39 42.44
CA ALA A 406 15.03 -20.12 42.31
C ALA A 406 14.59 -19.35 41.04
N ALA A 407 14.58 -20.05 39.91
CA ALA A 407 14.14 -19.49 38.64
C ALA A 407 12.66 -19.04 38.65
N LEU A 408 11.76 -19.83 39.24
CA LEU A 408 10.36 -19.44 39.41
C LEU A 408 10.19 -18.19 40.26
N ARG A 409 11.06 -17.96 41.29
CA ARG A 409 11.07 -16.71 42.04
C ARG A 409 11.56 -15.54 41.25
N GLU A 410 12.63 -15.70 40.48
CA GLU A 410 13.16 -14.70 39.57
C GLU A 410 12.11 -14.26 38.54
N LEU A 411 11.37 -15.23 37.98
CA LEU A 411 10.31 -15.01 37.00
C LEU A 411 8.99 -14.47 37.63
N GLY A 412 8.90 -14.34 38.95
CA GLY A 412 7.67 -13.90 39.63
C GLY A 412 6.53 -14.95 39.62
N LEU A 413 6.83 -16.19 39.29
CA LEU A 413 5.85 -17.29 39.21
C LEU A 413 5.70 -18.07 40.53
N ALA A 414 6.66 -17.96 41.44
CA ALA A 414 6.58 -18.63 42.73
C ALA A 414 5.41 -18.07 43.57
N GLY A 415 4.56 -18.95 44.08
CA GLY A 415 3.36 -18.59 44.82
C GLY A 415 2.11 -18.37 43.97
N THR A 416 2.21 -18.41 42.63
CA THR A 416 1.04 -18.28 41.74
C THR A 416 0.13 -19.51 41.83
N ARG A 417 -1.17 -19.26 41.62
CA ARG A 417 -2.22 -20.28 41.51
C ARG A 417 -2.76 -20.37 40.09
N SER A 418 -3.66 -21.29 39.83
CA SER A 418 -4.24 -21.51 38.51
C SER A 418 -4.89 -20.25 37.88
N ASP A 419 -5.40 -19.34 38.71
CA ASP A 419 -6.05 -18.08 38.34
C ASP A 419 -5.09 -16.88 38.23
N THR A 420 -3.81 -17.04 38.64
CA THR A 420 -2.83 -15.94 38.67
C THR A 420 -1.54 -16.27 37.88
N LYS A 421 -1.46 -17.42 37.23
CA LYS A 421 -0.35 -17.79 36.33
C LYS A 421 -0.28 -16.85 35.12
N PHE A 422 0.94 -16.66 34.60
CA PHE A 422 1.22 -15.82 33.41
C PHE A 422 2.48 -16.33 32.71
N ILE A 423 2.69 -15.93 31.47
CA ILE A 423 3.94 -16.16 30.74
C ILE A 423 4.88 -14.98 31.00
N PRO A 424 6.10 -15.20 31.55
CA PRO A 424 7.03 -14.11 31.78
C PRO A 424 7.45 -13.42 30.46
N GLU A 425 7.65 -12.12 30.53
CA GLU A 425 7.95 -11.28 29.37
C GLU A 425 9.18 -11.72 28.57
N GLY A 426 10.23 -12.24 29.27
CA GLY A 426 11.43 -12.77 28.61
C GLY A 426 11.18 -14.02 27.75
N TYR A 427 10.02 -14.66 27.86
CA TYR A 427 9.59 -15.76 27.00
C TYR A 427 8.62 -15.29 25.91
N LEU A 428 7.79 -14.28 26.19
CA LEU A 428 6.89 -13.67 25.20
C LEU A 428 7.66 -12.89 24.11
N HIS A 429 8.69 -12.14 24.54
CA HIS A 429 9.54 -11.34 23.66
C HIS A 429 10.90 -12.03 23.44
N ASN A 430 10.88 -13.25 22.91
CA ASN A 430 12.05 -14.05 22.58
C ASN A 430 11.95 -14.55 21.13
N ASP A 431 12.98 -15.24 20.65
CA ASP A 431 12.95 -15.86 19.33
C ASP A 431 11.76 -16.82 19.16
N SER A 432 11.44 -17.18 17.93
CA SER A 432 10.28 -18.02 17.62
C SER A 432 10.41 -19.43 18.21
N THR A 433 11.63 -19.95 18.36
CA THR A 433 11.86 -21.32 18.90
C THR A 433 11.47 -21.40 20.37
N VAL A 434 11.85 -20.42 21.17
CA VAL A 434 11.45 -20.29 22.60
C VAL A 434 9.94 -20.18 22.72
N ARG A 435 9.31 -19.33 21.93
CA ARG A 435 7.85 -19.10 21.96
C ARG A 435 7.05 -20.34 21.56
N VAL A 436 7.51 -21.04 20.51
CA VAL A 436 6.91 -22.31 20.08
C VAL A 436 7.03 -23.37 21.16
N ALA A 437 8.20 -23.48 21.82
CA ALA A 437 8.40 -24.46 22.88
C ALA A 437 7.49 -24.20 24.11
N VAL A 438 7.33 -22.93 24.53
CA VAL A 438 6.36 -22.56 25.58
C VAL A 438 4.94 -22.96 25.18
N LEU A 439 4.54 -22.62 23.95
CA LEU A 439 3.20 -22.96 23.45
C LEU A 439 2.99 -24.49 23.42
N GLN A 440 3.98 -25.25 22.96
CA GLN A 440 3.92 -26.72 22.96
C GLN A 440 3.72 -27.29 24.38
N GLY A 441 4.46 -26.80 25.37
CA GLY A 441 4.31 -27.24 26.76
C GLY A 441 2.91 -26.92 27.31
N LEU A 442 2.37 -25.74 27.05
CA LEU A 442 1.00 -25.37 27.42
C LEU A 442 -0.05 -26.26 26.74
N LEU A 443 0.11 -26.51 25.44
CA LEU A 443 -0.83 -27.32 24.68
C LEU A 443 -0.72 -28.82 24.99
N ASP A 444 0.46 -29.30 25.36
CA ASP A 444 0.68 -30.70 25.78
C ASP A 444 0.11 -30.97 27.17
N SER A 445 0.10 -29.97 28.08
CA SER A 445 -0.57 -30.10 29.38
C SER A 445 -2.11 -29.88 29.24
N ASP A 446 -2.56 -28.65 29.26
CA ASP A 446 -3.98 -28.26 29.34
C ASP A 446 -4.68 -28.06 27.99
N GLY A 447 -3.99 -28.27 26.87
CA GLY A 447 -4.54 -28.20 25.51
C GLY A 447 -4.78 -29.56 24.88
N GLY A 448 -5.45 -29.52 23.73
CA GLY A 448 -5.61 -30.76 22.94
C GLY A 448 -6.32 -30.54 21.61
N PRO A 449 -6.12 -31.49 20.66
CA PRO A 449 -6.83 -31.48 19.40
C PRO A 449 -8.29 -31.88 19.62
N VAL A 450 -9.21 -31.11 19.05
CA VAL A 450 -10.65 -31.37 19.05
C VAL A 450 -11.09 -31.67 17.63
N ALA A 451 -11.28 -32.95 17.33
CA ALA A 451 -11.85 -33.38 16.06
C ALA A 451 -13.34 -33.03 16.00
N GLN A 452 -13.78 -32.52 14.87
CA GLN A 452 -15.18 -32.26 14.57
C GLN A 452 -15.61 -33.09 13.37
N ARG A 453 -16.77 -33.73 13.45
CA ARG A 453 -17.32 -34.50 12.34
C ARG A 453 -17.53 -33.57 11.15
N ASP A 454 -16.98 -33.90 9.99
CA ASP A 454 -17.02 -33.13 8.73
C ASP A 454 -16.43 -31.72 8.81
N ARG A 455 -15.54 -31.45 9.79
CA ARG A 455 -14.84 -30.18 9.95
C ARG A 455 -13.38 -30.40 10.30
N THR A 456 -12.58 -29.35 10.07
CA THR A 456 -11.15 -29.31 10.39
C THR A 456 -10.87 -29.47 11.88
N CYS A 457 -9.81 -30.20 12.24
CA CYS A 457 -9.34 -30.32 13.62
C CYS A 457 -8.94 -28.94 14.16
N ARG A 458 -9.42 -28.57 15.33
CA ARG A 458 -9.02 -27.36 16.05
C ARG A 458 -8.27 -27.71 17.32
N ILE A 459 -7.49 -26.76 17.82
CA ILE A 459 -6.84 -26.91 19.11
C ILE A 459 -7.67 -26.14 20.12
N GLN A 460 -7.94 -26.76 21.27
CA GLN A 460 -8.61 -26.11 22.39
C GLN A 460 -7.69 -26.07 23.59
N TYR A 461 -7.62 -24.94 24.27
CA TYR A 461 -6.90 -24.72 25.50
C TYR A 461 -7.83 -24.09 26.52
N THR A 462 -7.66 -24.38 27.83
CA THR A 462 -8.52 -23.81 28.88
C THR A 462 -7.68 -23.36 30.06
N THR A 463 -7.90 -22.13 30.52
CA THR A 463 -7.26 -21.60 31.72
C THR A 463 -8.28 -20.85 32.59
N CYS A 464 -7.97 -20.72 33.90
CA CYS A 464 -8.72 -19.83 34.80
C CYS A 464 -8.02 -18.48 35.00
N SER A 465 -6.78 -18.30 34.52
CA SER A 465 -6.07 -17.05 34.58
C SER A 465 -6.42 -16.17 33.38
N GLU A 466 -6.91 -14.97 33.67
CA GLU A 466 -7.19 -13.96 32.65
C GLU A 466 -5.88 -13.51 31.97
N ARG A 467 -4.84 -13.27 32.77
CA ARG A 467 -3.53 -12.86 32.25
C ARG A 467 -2.90 -13.94 31.39
N LEU A 468 -2.94 -15.22 31.82
CA LEU A 468 -2.43 -16.32 31.01
C LEU A 468 -3.21 -16.51 29.70
N ARG A 469 -4.54 -16.24 29.71
CA ARG A 469 -5.35 -16.19 28.49
C ARG A 469 -4.80 -15.14 27.51
N ASP A 470 -4.53 -13.92 27.97
CA ASP A 470 -4.07 -12.82 27.15
C ASP A 470 -2.64 -13.07 26.63
N ASP A 471 -1.76 -13.59 27.50
CA ASP A 471 -0.40 -13.99 27.13
C ASP A 471 -0.40 -15.08 26.05
N ILE A 472 -1.28 -16.07 26.13
CA ILE A 472 -1.41 -17.12 25.13
C ILE A 472 -1.96 -16.56 23.81
N ILE A 473 -2.92 -15.65 23.85
CA ILE A 473 -3.43 -14.97 22.64
C ILE A 473 -2.30 -14.18 21.98
N TYR A 474 -1.52 -13.43 22.76
CA TYR A 474 -0.32 -12.72 22.29
C TYR A 474 0.67 -13.69 21.61
N LEU A 475 1.00 -14.79 22.32
CA LEU A 475 1.92 -15.81 21.83
C LEU A 475 1.46 -16.38 20.47
N ILE A 476 0.18 -16.77 20.36
CA ILE A 476 -0.39 -17.34 19.14
C ILE A 476 -0.38 -16.31 18.00
N ARG A 477 -0.77 -15.06 18.27
CA ARG A 477 -0.79 -13.98 17.26
C ARG A 477 0.62 -13.66 16.78
N SER A 478 1.61 -13.64 17.68
CA SER A 478 3.02 -13.41 17.34
C SER A 478 3.64 -14.51 16.48
N LEU A 479 3.03 -15.69 16.46
CA LEU A 479 3.40 -16.83 15.63
C LEU A 479 2.57 -16.91 14.31
N GLY A 480 1.80 -15.86 13.99
CA GLY A 480 0.97 -15.81 12.79
C GLY A 480 -0.36 -16.57 12.90
N GLY A 481 -0.73 -17.05 14.10
CA GLY A 481 -1.99 -17.72 14.37
C GLY A 481 -3.12 -16.80 14.81
N ILE A 482 -4.28 -17.39 15.09
CA ILE A 482 -5.44 -16.73 15.67
C ILE A 482 -6.01 -17.55 16.82
N ALA A 483 -6.58 -16.89 17.81
CA ALA A 483 -7.23 -17.50 18.94
C ALA A 483 -8.58 -16.85 19.22
N TYR A 484 -9.63 -17.63 19.27
CA TYR A 484 -10.94 -17.19 19.73
C TYR A 484 -11.07 -17.46 21.21
N SER A 485 -11.38 -16.44 22.01
CA SER A 485 -11.59 -16.60 23.44
C SER A 485 -13.07 -16.52 23.80
N ARG A 486 -13.51 -17.40 24.69
CA ARG A 486 -14.83 -17.36 25.32
C ARG A 486 -14.71 -17.59 26.80
N CYS A 487 -15.43 -16.83 27.59
CA CYS A 487 -15.51 -16.99 29.02
C CYS A 487 -16.69 -17.90 29.38
N ARG A 488 -16.44 -18.83 30.28
CA ARG A 488 -17.44 -19.65 30.93
C ARG A 488 -17.53 -19.24 32.41
N VAL A 489 -18.51 -18.44 32.72
CA VAL A 489 -18.71 -17.88 34.07
C VAL A 489 -18.96 -19.00 35.09
N ALA A 490 -18.32 -18.91 36.25
CA ALA A 490 -18.46 -19.87 37.34
C ALA A 490 -19.75 -19.68 38.16
N ALA A 491 -20.19 -18.43 38.32
CA ALA A 491 -21.36 -18.08 39.09
C ALA A 491 -22.64 -18.77 38.59
N GLY A 492 -23.40 -19.39 39.45
CA GLY A 492 -24.65 -20.07 39.15
C GLY A 492 -24.51 -21.43 38.42
N ARG A 493 -23.28 -21.93 38.28
CA ARG A 493 -23.00 -23.21 37.60
C ARG A 493 -23.08 -24.38 38.58
N ALA A 494 -23.76 -25.44 38.15
CA ALA A 494 -23.81 -26.70 38.91
C ALA A 494 -22.38 -27.28 39.08
N PRO A 495 -22.05 -27.84 40.25
CA PRO A 495 -20.77 -28.49 40.47
C PRO A 495 -20.48 -29.58 39.42
N GLY A 496 -19.26 -29.60 38.93
CA GLY A 496 -18.77 -30.67 38.06
C GLY A 496 -18.44 -31.92 38.86
N LEU A 497 -18.40 -33.08 38.18
CA LEU A 497 -17.97 -34.34 38.78
C LEU A 497 -16.50 -34.60 38.38
N ALA A 498 -15.60 -34.64 39.35
CA ALA A 498 -14.22 -35.01 39.12
C ALA A 498 -13.85 -36.19 40.04
N ARG A 499 -13.43 -37.32 39.46
CA ARG A 499 -13.07 -38.55 40.19
C ARG A 499 -14.16 -38.99 41.22
N GLY A 500 -15.43 -38.91 40.83
CA GLY A 500 -16.56 -39.27 41.69
C GLY A 500 -16.91 -38.25 42.79
N ARG A 501 -16.23 -37.09 42.85
CA ARG A 501 -16.51 -36.02 43.81
C ARG A 501 -17.09 -34.80 43.09
N LEU A 502 -18.08 -34.15 43.72
CA LEU A 502 -18.60 -32.88 43.26
C LEU A 502 -17.59 -31.75 43.53
N VAL A 503 -17.23 -31.03 42.49
CA VAL A 503 -16.27 -29.92 42.54
C VAL A 503 -16.99 -28.64 42.13
N ALA A 504 -17.06 -27.70 43.04
CA ALA A 504 -17.63 -26.37 42.74
C ALA A 504 -16.70 -25.56 41.80
N HIS A 505 -17.29 -24.88 40.84
CA HIS A 505 -16.58 -23.93 39.99
C HIS A 505 -16.30 -22.66 40.78
N ARG A 506 -15.04 -22.37 41.13
CA ARG A 506 -14.63 -21.20 41.95
C ARG A 506 -14.22 -20.00 41.11
N HIS A 507 -13.67 -20.25 39.93
CA HIS A 507 -13.16 -19.25 38.99
C HIS A 507 -13.79 -19.42 37.62
N ASP A 508 -13.92 -18.32 36.90
CA ASP A 508 -14.30 -18.35 35.49
C ASP A 508 -13.27 -19.14 34.67
N ALA A 509 -13.70 -19.76 33.62
CA ALA A 509 -12.82 -20.51 32.73
C ALA A 509 -12.80 -19.87 31.34
N PHE A 510 -11.62 -19.50 30.88
CA PHE A 510 -11.37 -18.99 29.55
C PHE A 510 -11.02 -20.13 28.63
N ILE A 511 -11.83 -20.32 27.60
CA ILE A 511 -11.64 -21.38 26.61
C ILE A 511 -11.16 -20.73 25.34
N LEU A 512 -9.96 -21.14 24.89
CA LEU A 512 -9.33 -20.69 23.66
C LEU A 512 -9.49 -21.73 22.57
N ASP A 513 -10.04 -21.34 21.43
CA ASP A 513 -10.05 -22.12 20.20
C ASP A 513 -8.94 -21.57 19.29
N VAL A 514 -7.87 -22.35 19.09
CA VAL A 514 -6.60 -21.93 18.46
C VAL A 514 -6.50 -22.47 17.04
N ARG A 515 -5.99 -21.65 16.13
CA ARG A 515 -5.60 -22.04 14.78
C ARG A 515 -4.21 -21.48 14.49
N LEU A 516 -3.31 -22.36 14.07
CA LEU A 516 -1.92 -22.03 13.79
C LEU A 516 -1.63 -22.09 12.28
N PRO A 517 -0.61 -21.39 11.80
CA PRO A 517 -0.17 -21.53 10.42
C PRO A 517 0.29 -22.94 10.11
N SER A 518 0.16 -23.33 8.84
CA SER A 518 0.72 -24.59 8.34
C SER A 518 2.23 -24.63 8.56
N GLY A 519 2.75 -25.78 9.03
CA GLY A 519 4.18 -25.95 9.32
C GLY A 519 4.57 -25.75 10.78
N LEU A 520 3.72 -25.17 11.62
CA LEU A 520 3.98 -25.05 13.06
C LEU A 520 3.40 -26.26 13.79
N ALA A 521 4.27 -27.09 14.38
CA ALA A 521 3.87 -28.25 15.16
C ALA A 521 3.39 -27.84 16.57
N PRO A 522 2.10 -27.99 16.91
CA PRO A 522 1.55 -27.49 18.17
C PRO A 522 1.83 -28.40 19.36
N PHE A 523 2.21 -29.65 19.15
CA PHE A 523 2.38 -30.65 20.18
C PHE A 523 3.73 -31.37 20.04
N ARG A 524 4.37 -31.72 21.17
CA ARG A 524 5.49 -32.68 21.22
C ARG A 524 5.02 -34.11 21.49
N LEU A 525 3.93 -34.29 22.26
CA LEU A 525 3.35 -35.58 22.55
C LEU A 525 2.85 -36.26 21.29
N GLN A 526 3.38 -37.48 21.01
CA GLN A 526 3.07 -38.24 19.79
C GLN A 526 1.56 -38.47 19.63
N ARG A 527 0.88 -38.94 20.70
CA ARG A 527 -0.56 -39.18 20.68
C ARG A 527 -1.44 -37.96 20.38
N LYS A 528 -0.98 -36.75 20.72
CA LYS A 528 -1.67 -35.51 20.36
C LYS A 528 -1.34 -35.11 18.92
N ARG A 529 -0.11 -35.31 18.48
CA ARG A 529 0.31 -35.10 17.09
C ARG A 529 -0.46 -35.99 16.12
N ASP A 530 -0.62 -37.31 16.46
CA ASP A 530 -1.34 -38.28 15.64
C ASP A 530 -2.84 -37.92 15.48
N ARG A 531 -3.39 -37.24 16.48
CA ARG A 531 -4.79 -36.75 16.43
C ARG A 531 -4.96 -35.39 15.75
N TYR A 532 -3.89 -34.62 15.65
CA TYR A 532 -3.88 -33.33 15.02
C TYR A 532 -3.47 -33.49 13.57
N GLU A 533 -4.47 -33.50 12.71
CA GLU A 533 -4.25 -33.49 11.26
C GLU A 533 -3.81 -32.09 10.84
N LEU A 534 -2.54 -31.93 10.49
CA LEU A 534 -1.93 -30.68 10.07
C LEU A 534 -2.70 -30.05 8.89
N ASP A 535 -3.13 -30.87 7.95
CA ASP A 535 -3.91 -30.44 6.78
C ASP A 535 -5.41 -30.27 7.06
N GLY A 536 -5.89 -30.88 8.14
CA GLY A 536 -7.28 -30.81 8.61
C GLY A 536 -7.58 -29.62 9.51
N GLY A 537 -6.56 -28.94 10.06
CA GLY A 537 -6.70 -27.89 11.07
C GLY A 537 -7.41 -26.60 10.60
N GLY A 538 -7.55 -26.46 9.32
CA GLY A 538 -8.10 -25.25 8.68
C GLY A 538 -7.14 -24.06 8.80
N ARG A 539 -6.91 -23.39 7.70
CA ARG A 539 -6.08 -22.20 7.64
C ARG A 539 -6.58 -21.14 8.65
N PRO A 540 -5.70 -20.49 9.42
CA PRO A 540 -6.10 -19.32 10.19
C PRO A 540 -6.60 -18.23 9.23
N MET A 541 -7.73 -17.60 9.55
CA MET A 541 -8.36 -16.57 8.75
C MET A 541 -8.89 -15.49 9.68
N ARG A 542 -8.52 -14.25 9.43
CA ARG A 542 -8.96 -13.09 10.20
C ARG A 542 -9.88 -12.23 9.37
N PHE A 543 -11.11 -12.03 9.82
CA PHE A 543 -12.11 -11.21 9.12
C PHE A 543 -12.48 -9.99 9.94
N VAL A 544 -12.71 -8.87 9.26
CA VAL A 544 -13.32 -7.70 9.88
C VAL A 544 -14.76 -8.06 10.28
N HIS A 545 -15.06 -7.84 11.57
CA HIS A 545 -16.35 -8.19 12.20
C HIS A 545 -17.23 -6.97 12.42
N GLU A 546 -16.65 -5.89 12.93
CA GLU A 546 -17.36 -4.67 13.33
C GLU A 546 -16.45 -3.45 13.13
N ILE A 547 -17.06 -2.32 12.80
CA ILE A 547 -16.40 -1.01 12.73
C ILE A 547 -17.32 -0.03 13.47
N GLU A 548 -16.81 0.56 14.55
CA GLU A 548 -17.55 1.49 15.40
C GLU A 548 -16.84 2.85 15.52
N PRO A 549 -17.57 3.97 15.71
CA PRO A 549 -16.97 5.26 15.95
C PRO A 549 -16.10 5.24 17.23
N ALA A 550 -14.91 5.86 17.17
CA ALA A 550 -13.99 5.96 18.30
C ALA A 550 -13.65 7.44 18.66
N GLY A 551 -14.44 8.39 18.14
CA GLY A 551 -14.29 9.82 18.40
C GLY A 551 -13.27 10.49 17.49
N GLU A 552 -12.55 11.49 17.97
CA GLU A 552 -11.51 12.22 17.27
C GLU A 552 -10.16 12.07 17.96
N ALA A 553 -9.09 11.98 17.19
CA ALA A 553 -7.73 11.90 17.72
C ALA A 553 -6.71 12.58 16.80
N GLU A 554 -5.59 13.03 17.38
CA GLU A 554 -4.40 13.38 16.63
C GLU A 554 -3.84 12.13 15.95
N THR A 555 -3.53 12.25 14.66
CA THR A 555 -3.20 11.10 13.82
C THR A 555 -1.87 11.28 13.10
N VAL A 556 -1.23 10.16 12.81
CA VAL A 556 0.03 10.08 12.08
C VAL A 556 -0.02 8.92 11.08
N CYS A 557 0.66 9.09 9.97
CA CYS A 557 0.88 8.08 8.96
C CYS A 557 2.38 7.78 8.92
N ILE A 558 2.78 6.51 8.93
CA ILE A 558 4.17 6.10 8.72
C ILE A 558 4.33 5.46 7.34
N GLN A 559 5.52 5.50 6.78
CA GLN A 559 5.89 4.78 5.59
C GLN A 559 7.01 3.81 5.92
N VAL A 560 6.86 2.56 5.48
CA VAL A 560 7.84 1.50 5.73
C VAL A 560 8.52 1.06 4.43
N ALA A 561 9.75 0.57 4.53
CA ALA A 561 10.53 0.12 3.37
C ALA A 561 10.14 -1.29 2.87
N ALA A 562 9.24 -2.00 3.55
CA ALA A 562 8.76 -3.31 3.11
C ALA A 562 8.17 -3.25 1.69
N ALA A 563 8.51 -4.22 0.83
CA ALA A 563 8.09 -4.24 -0.57
C ALA A 563 6.56 -4.28 -0.76
N ASP A 564 5.84 -4.90 0.17
CA ASP A 564 4.37 -4.94 0.19
C ASP A 564 3.74 -3.75 0.92
N SER A 565 4.56 -2.88 1.51
CA SER A 565 4.17 -1.72 2.32
C SER A 565 3.23 -2.05 3.48
N LEU A 566 3.33 -3.27 4.00
CA LEU A 566 2.56 -3.74 5.14
C LEU A 566 3.41 -3.69 6.41
N TYR A 567 2.78 -3.37 7.51
CA TYR A 567 3.37 -3.42 8.84
C TYR A 567 2.36 -3.92 9.86
N VAL A 568 2.88 -4.34 11.03
CA VAL A 568 2.07 -4.92 12.11
C VAL A 568 1.73 -3.83 13.12
N THR A 569 0.43 -3.65 13.35
CA THR A 569 -0.12 -2.72 14.34
C THR A 569 -0.77 -3.46 15.50
N ASP A 570 -1.58 -2.77 16.33
CA ASP A 570 -2.29 -3.31 17.50
C ASP A 570 -2.75 -4.75 17.27
N ASP A 571 -2.64 -5.59 18.29
CA ASP A 571 -3.15 -6.96 18.26
C ASP A 571 -2.62 -7.83 17.11
N PHE A 572 -1.42 -7.52 16.59
CA PHE A 572 -0.83 -8.20 15.42
C PHE A 572 -1.71 -8.12 14.16
N LEU A 573 -2.40 -7.00 13.97
CA LEU A 573 -3.10 -6.70 12.75
C LEU A 573 -2.11 -6.21 11.70
N VAL A 574 -2.20 -6.76 10.50
CA VAL A 574 -1.40 -6.33 9.35
C VAL A 574 -2.17 -5.26 8.60
N THR A 575 -1.57 -4.09 8.43
CA THR A 575 -2.18 -2.93 7.79
C THR A 575 -1.30 -2.34 6.70
N HIS A 576 -1.86 -1.47 5.87
CA HIS A 576 -1.22 -0.95 4.66
C HIS A 576 -1.07 0.58 4.71
N ASN A 577 0.01 1.11 4.10
CA ASN A 577 0.25 2.55 4.22
C ASN A 577 0.68 3.32 2.96
N THR A 578 0.95 2.69 1.80
CA THR A 578 1.46 3.38 0.62
C THR A 578 0.67 3.10 -0.65
N LEU A 579 0.92 3.92 -1.70
CA LEU A 579 0.36 3.81 -3.04
C LEU A 579 1.24 2.90 -3.90
N ASN A 580 1.20 1.59 -3.67
CA ASN A 580 1.90 0.62 -4.51
C ASN A 580 1.10 0.28 -5.76
N ASP A 581 1.80 -0.20 -6.81
CA ASP A 581 1.22 -0.66 -8.07
C ASP A 581 0.22 0.35 -8.66
N SER A 582 0.54 1.64 -8.54
CA SER A 582 -0.37 2.72 -8.89
C SER A 582 0.23 3.62 -9.98
N PHE A 583 -0.61 4.10 -10.89
CA PHE A 583 -0.27 5.20 -11.77
C PHE A 583 -0.90 6.47 -11.20
N ILE A 584 -0.07 7.43 -10.80
CA ILE A 584 -0.50 8.60 -10.05
C ILE A 584 -0.29 9.85 -10.91
N ILE A 585 -1.32 10.65 -11.08
CA ILE A 585 -1.25 11.90 -11.85
C ILE A 585 -1.62 13.07 -10.93
N LEU A 586 -0.72 14.05 -10.81
CA LEU A 586 -0.97 15.34 -10.18
C LEU A 586 -1.10 16.38 -11.27
N ASP A 587 -2.30 16.90 -11.45
CA ASP A 587 -2.59 17.95 -12.41
C ASP A 587 -2.60 19.32 -11.74
N GLU A 588 -2.32 20.41 -12.51
CA GLU A 588 -2.23 21.80 -12.03
C GLU A 588 -1.24 21.96 -10.85
N ALA A 589 -0.12 21.27 -10.94
CA ALA A 589 0.85 21.17 -9.86
C ALA A 589 1.52 22.53 -9.50
N GLN A 590 1.48 23.54 -10.37
CA GLN A 590 1.95 24.89 -10.07
C GLN A 590 1.21 25.51 -8.88
N ASN A 591 0.00 25.03 -8.59
CA ASN A 591 -0.83 25.50 -7.49
C ASN A 591 -0.61 24.71 -6.20
N THR A 592 0.48 23.96 -6.09
CA THR A 592 0.92 23.30 -4.83
C THR A 592 1.93 24.15 -4.08
N THR A 593 1.92 24.08 -2.75
CA THR A 593 3.05 24.60 -1.96
C THR A 593 4.21 23.58 -1.97
N PRO A 594 5.46 24.02 -1.64
CA PRO A 594 6.61 23.11 -1.54
C PRO A 594 6.36 21.93 -0.59
N GLU A 595 5.67 22.15 0.53
CA GLU A 595 5.32 21.09 1.49
C GLU A 595 4.31 20.12 0.91
N GLN A 596 3.32 20.59 0.14
CA GLN A 596 2.35 19.77 -0.54
C GLN A 596 3.00 18.93 -1.64
N MET A 597 3.90 19.49 -2.43
CA MET A 597 4.66 18.78 -3.46
C MET A 597 5.57 17.73 -2.83
N LYS A 598 6.33 18.08 -1.81
CA LYS A 598 7.16 17.11 -1.05
C LYS A 598 6.31 15.97 -0.50
N MET A 599 5.18 16.28 0.13
CA MET A 599 4.25 15.29 0.66
C MET A 599 3.74 14.36 -0.45
N PHE A 600 3.39 14.91 -1.62
CA PHE A 600 2.89 14.14 -2.75
C PHE A 600 3.96 13.20 -3.32
N LEU A 601 5.15 13.70 -3.63
CA LEU A 601 6.24 12.92 -4.20
C LEU A 601 6.68 11.76 -3.29
N THR A 602 6.64 11.98 -1.97
CA THR A 602 6.98 10.95 -0.99
C THR A 602 5.89 9.89 -0.78
N ARG A 603 4.74 9.99 -1.47
CA ARG A 603 3.68 8.94 -1.49
C ARG A 603 3.90 7.87 -2.54
N LEU A 604 4.88 8.03 -3.39
CA LEU A 604 5.24 7.04 -4.39
C LEU A 604 5.61 5.71 -3.72
N GLY A 605 4.89 4.66 -4.06
CA GLY A 605 5.16 3.30 -3.60
C GLY A 605 5.89 2.48 -4.66
N PHE A 606 6.22 1.24 -4.31
CA PHE A 606 6.86 0.32 -5.24
C PHE A 606 5.96 0.02 -6.45
N ASN A 607 6.58 -0.23 -7.61
CA ASN A 607 5.90 -0.46 -8.90
C ASN A 607 4.93 0.65 -9.30
N SER A 608 5.06 1.84 -8.72
CA SER A 608 4.20 2.97 -9.06
C SER A 608 4.92 3.94 -9.97
N ARG A 609 4.15 4.59 -10.84
CA ARG A 609 4.61 5.69 -11.69
C ARG A 609 3.87 6.95 -11.29
N MET A 610 4.56 8.07 -11.34
CA MET A 610 4.01 9.36 -10.99
C MET A 610 4.24 10.36 -12.12
N VAL A 611 3.18 11.02 -12.53
CA VAL A 611 3.23 12.09 -13.51
C VAL A 611 2.71 13.36 -12.88
N VAL A 612 3.50 14.43 -13.01
CA VAL A 612 3.18 15.76 -12.48
C VAL A 612 3.03 16.72 -13.65
N THR A 613 1.84 17.28 -13.82
CA THR A 613 1.56 18.24 -14.91
C THR A 613 1.29 19.62 -14.34
N GLY A 614 1.77 20.65 -15.02
CA GLY A 614 1.54 22.02 -14.60
C GLY A 614 1.98 23.08 -15.61
N ASP A 615 1.55 24.30 -15.36
CA ASP A 615 1.88 25.49 -16.14
C ASP A 615 2.43 26.57 -15.20
N ILE A 616 3.73 26.81 -15.25
CA ILE A 616 4.41 27.78 -14.39
C ILE A 616 4.03 29.24 -14.70
N THR A 617 3.31 29.49 -15.81
CA THR A 617 2.79 30.82 -16.18
C THR A 617 1.41 31.09 -15.57
N GLN A 618 0.74 30.08 -15.02
CA GLN A 618 -0.61 30.15 -14.47
C GLN A 618 -0.62 29.77 -12.97
N ILE A 619 0.13 30.52 -12.16
CA ILE A 619 0.23 30.27 -10.71
C ILE A 619 -0.85 31.13 -10.01
N ASP A 620 -1.83 30.45 -9.37
CA ASP A 620 -2.93 31.07 -8.61
C ASP A 620 -2.60 31.24 -7.11
N LEU A 621 -1.35 31.00 -6.70
CA LEU A 621 -0.91 31.17 -5.32
C LEU A 621 -0.66 32.65 -4.98
N PRO A 622 -0.79 33.08 -3.71
CA PRO A 622 -0.59 34.44 -3.29
C PRO A 622 0.79 35.05 -3.64
N ARG A 623 1.80 34.19 -3.77
CA ARG A 623 3.15 34.52 -4.21
C ARG A 623 3.64 33.43 -5.18
N GLU A 624 4.12 33.84 -6.35
CA GLU A 624 4.65 32.94 -7.38
C GLU A 624 5.81 32.07 -6.88
N ASN A 625 6.66 32.59 -6.02
CA ASN A 625 7.79 31.87 -5.43
C ASN A 625 7.38 30.79 -4.41
N ASP A 626 6.10 30.71 -4.05
CA ASP A 626 5.58 29.68 -3.15
C ASP A 626 5.10 28.43 -3.92
N SER A 627 5.26 28.38 -5.26
CA SER A 627 4.88 27.23 -6.07
C SER A 627 5.84 26.06 -5.86
N GLY A 628 5.28 24.94 -5.39
CA GLY A 628 6.03 23.69 -5.18
C GLY A 628 6.59 23.12 -6.48
N LEU A 629 5.93 23.34 -7.63
CA LEU A 629 6.42 22.89 -8.94
C LEU A 629 7.70 23.65 -9.33
N VAL A 630 7.76 24.96 -9.10
CA VAL A 630 8.95 25.80 -9.39
C VAL A 630 10.11 25.35 -8.50
N VAL A 631 9.89 25.25 -7.19
CA VAL A 631 10.93 24.87 -6.22
C VAL A 631 11.49 23.47 -6.51
N VAL A 632 10.61 22.53 -6.86
CA VAL A 632 11.02 21.14 -7.11
C VAL A 632 11.83 21.00 -8.39
N SER A 633 11.55 21.81 -9.44
CA SER A 633 12.30 21.75 -10.69
C SER A 633 13.80 22.06 -10.48
N ASP A 634 14.12 22.94 -9.52
CA ASP A 634 15.52 23.28 -9.20
C ASP A 634 16.20 22.22 -8.31
N ILE A 635 15.44 21.56 -7.45
CA ILE A 635 15.98 20.60 -6.47
C ILE A 635 16.20 19.22 -7.07
N LEU A 636 15.30 18.73 -7.92
CA LEU A 636 15.25 17.35 -8.39
C LEU A 636 15.79 17.13 -9.81
N ASP A 637 16.28 18.15 -10.49
CA ASP A 637 16.78 18.09 -11.89
C ASP A 637 17.93 17.07 -12.10
N ARG A 638 18.58 16.62 -11.02
CA ARG A 638 19.71 15.68 -11.09
C ARG A 638 19.46 14.34 -10.42
N VAL A 639 18.21 14.06 -10.07
CA VAL A 639 17.85 12.82 -9.37
C VAL A 639 17.52 11.74 -10.40
N GLU A 640 18.24 10.62 -10.37
CA GLU A 640 18.00 9.47 -11.26
C GLU A 640 16.56 8.94 -11.12
N GLY A 641 15.91 8.66 -12.25
CA GLY A 641 14.52 8.20 -12.30
C GLY A 641 13.49 9.32 -12.25
N ILE A 642 13.92 10.59 -12.26
CA ILE A 642 13.09 11.78 -12.39
C ILE A 642 13.45 12.51 -13.68
N GLU A 643 12.45 12.87 -14.49
CA GLU A 643 12.65 13.57 -15.76
C GLU A 643 11.70 14.77 -15.89
N PHE A 644 12.22 15.86 -16.42
CA PHE A 644 11.48 17.10 -16.67
C PHE A 644 11.34 17.34 -18.17
N VAL A 645 10.11 17.25 -18.67
CA VAL A 645 9.78 17.58 -20.07
C VAL A 645 9.10 18.93 -20.13
N ARG A 646 9.67 19.84 -20.91
CA ARG A 646 9.17 21.20 -21.10
C ARG A 646 8.46 21.30 -22.45
N PHE A 647 7.25 21.84 -22.44
CA PHE A 647 6.45 22.13 -23.61
C PHE A 647 6.49 23.63 -23.91
N GLY A 648 6.56 23.97 -25.20
CA GLY A 648 6.49 25.33 -25.70
C GLY A 648 5.10 25.71 -26.25
N GLU A 649 4.99 26.92 -26.75
CA GLU A 649 3.78 27.40 -27.45
C GLU A 649 3.52 26.60 -28.73
N GLU A 650 4.56 26.07 -29.33
CA GLU A 650 4.54 25.20 -30.51
C GLU A 650 3.87 23.85 -30.27
N ASP A 651 3.81 23.38 -29.02
CA ASP A 651 3.16 22.11 -28.68
C ASP A 651 1.64 22.27 -28.43
N VAL A 652 1.12 23.49 -28.52
CA VAL A 652 -0.29 23.77 -28.24
C VAL A 652 -1.18 23.27 -29.37
N VAL A 653 -1.95 22.23 -29.10
CA VAL A 653 -2.94 21.66 -30.02
C VAL A 653 -4.28 22.35 -29.82
N ARG A 654 -4.47 23.52 -30.46
CA ARG A 654 -5.71 24.31 -30.38
C ARG A 654 -6.18 24.78 -31.76
N HIS A 655 -7.44 25.14 -31.84
CA HIS A 655 -8.01 25.77 -33.03
C HIS A 655 -7.25 27.06 -33.36
N LYS A 656 -6.87 27.29 -34.64
CA LYS A 656 -6.07 28.44 -35.12
C LYS A 656 -6.58 29.79 -34.64
N LEU A 657 -7.90 29.97 -34.56
CA LEU A 657 -8.49 31.23 -34.06
C LEU A 657 -8.13 31.51 -32.60
N VAL A 658 -8.11 30.45 -31.76
CA VAL A 658 -7.77 30.59 -30.35
C VAL A 658 -6.29 30.90 -30.18
N GLN A 659 -5.41 30.32 -30.98
CA GLN A 659 -3.97 30.63 -30.98
C GLN A 659 -3.76 32.11 -31.31
N ARG A 660 -4.44 32.62 -32.36
CA ARG A 660 -4.37 34.06 -32.76
C ARG A 660 -4.93 35.01 -31.68
N ILE A 661 -5.97 34.62 -30.98
CA ILE A 661 -6.52 35.40 -29.88
C ILE A 661 -5.48 35.48 -28.74
N VAL A 662 -4.90 34.37 -28.33
CA VAL A 662 -3.89 34.31 -27.25
C VAL A 662 -2.64 35.11 -27.63
N ALA A 663 -2.13 34.95 -28.84
CA ALA A 663 -1.00 35.75 -29.35
C ALA A 663 -1.26 37.23 -29.29
N ALA A 664 -2.44 37.68 -29.75
CA ALA A 664 -2.83 39.11 -29.71
C ALA A 664 -2.89 39.67 -28.28
N TYR A 665 -3.40 38.89 -27.30
CA TYR A 665 -3.41 39.29 -25.88
C TYR A 665 -1.99 39.34 -25.30
N ASN A 666 -1.12 38.39 -25.63
CA ASN A 666 0.27 38.35 -25.17
C ASN A 666 1.09 39.55 -25.72
N GLU A 667 0.94 39.89 -26.99
CA GLU A 667 1.56 41.06 -27.60
C GLU A 667 1.11 42.39 -26.92
N GLN A 668 -0.17 42.50 -26.60
CA GLN A 668 -0.69 43.67 -25.91
C GLN A 668 -0.19 43.75 -24.47
N GLY A 669 -0.09 42.63 -23.76
CA GLY A 669 0.49 42.52 -22.40
C GLY A 669 1.98 42.93 -22.36
N GLN A 670 2.77 42.50 -23.36
CA GLN A 670 4.18 42.87 -23.47
C GLN A 670 4.35 44.39 -23.81
N GLN A 671 3.50 44.95 -24.63
CA GLN A 671 3.50 46.40 -24.94
C GLN A 671 3.19 47.21 -23.69
N MET A 672 2.18 46.85 -22.92
CA MET A 672 1.86 47.54 -21.64
C MET A 672 2.99 47.47 -20.63
N THR A 673 3.68 46.33 -20.55
CA THR A 673 4.80 46.13 -19.62
C THR A 673 6.06 46.90 -20.06
N SER A 674 6.26 47.11 -21.37
CA SER A 674 7.37 47.93 -21.92
C SER A 674 7.14 49.42 -21.73
N GLU A 675 5.89 49.88 -21.74
CA GLU A 675 5.53 51.31 -21.50
C GLU A 675 5.61 51.70 -20.02
N LEU A 676 5.48 50.74 -19.11
CA LEU A 676 5.57 50.97 -17.65
C LEU A 676 6.99 50.98 -17.09
N ARG A 677 8.03 50.69 -17.90
CA ARG A 677 9.42 50.86 -17.45
C ARG A 677 9.80 52.33 -17.40
N PRO A 678 10.09 52.91 -16.22
CA PRO A 678 10.48 54.29 -16.11
C PRO A 678 11.78 54.52 -16.90
N ARG A 679 11.74 55.47 -17.86
CA ARG A 679 12.94 56.00 -18.53
C ARG A 679 13.93 56.45 -17.45
N LYS A 680 15.05 55.79 -17.31
CA LYS A 680 16.20 56.28 -16.55
C LYS A 680 16.59 57.64 -17.17
N ARG A 681 16.34 58.71 -16.45
CA ARG A 681 16.90 60.02 -16.78
C ARG A 681 18.43 59.94 -16.71
N ALA A 682 19.05 60.42 -17.80
CA ALA A 682 20.50 60.63 -17.90
C ALA A 682 21.01 61.64 -16.89
#